data_11d2e1922c8e3a878f0f168a8ef997f8
#
_entry.id   11d2e1922c8e3a878f0f168a8ef997f8
#
_cell.length_a   1.000
_cell.length_b   1.000
_cell.length_c   1.000
_cell.angle_alpha   90.00
_cell.angle_beta   90.00
_cell.angle_gamma   90.00
#
_symmetry.space_group_name_H-M   'P 1'
#
loop_
_entity.id
_entity.type
_entity.pdbx_description
1 polymer ?
#
loop_
_entity_poly.entity_id
_entity_poly.type
_entity_poly.pdbx_seq_one_letter_code
_entity_poly.pdbx_strand_id
1 'polypeptide(L)'
;MNVFITYCCRNLVLATGVAAWLALPAIAAPAGQADLADLSIEELANIQVTSVSKRPERLQDAPAAVFVITADDIRRSGADSLPEALRLAPNLHVARVNGYAYSISARGQNSGGSVLSNKLLVLIDGRSVYTPLFAGVFWDAQEVLLEDVERIEVVSGPGGVMWGLNAVNGVINITTRSARDTQGGMLALQGANDGSGGAAFRQGGTSAGGVAWRAYGKFMRRSDSDRVGGGRIDDAYRRSHAGVRADWEQGGDRYSVVGNVYQGRLDQPQPGEIAVPGGPTDLDRVRSDGANLTARWQRQLADGGEVAVQAYLDHTVRESPPLFSERLTTADLQFQHTLPVAGRHGLMWGANYRQTRDRVGNTQYVAFLPADTNQRWGSLFVQDEIALDDAWRLTLGGRAEYNHYTGVEWLPSARLSWRMSPQHAFWASAARTVRAPARLDADAWVPGQPPFILRGGPEVRSEVARVIELGYRGQPTAALSYSVTLFHTDYDHLRTQELDPSGSYLQFDNLMEGRASGIEAWGSWQPMPRWRLSAGWTALHQRLQLKPGGNDVAGLRAARRDPSHTAQLRSSYNIDDAREIDVTVRRVGEMPASRVASYTALDARFGWRVRPGLALSVFGENLNGGHAEFGSSTYWAQFERRVGVRLRWDY
;
A
#
# COMPACT_ATOMS: atom_id res chain seq x y z
N MET A 1 9.53 -1.59 -36.20
CA MET A 1 8.75 -2.16 -35.09
C MET A 1 8.07 -1.07 -34.24
N ASN A 2 7.75 0.07 -34.87
CA ASN A 2 7.15 1.27 -34.21
C ASN A 2 5.75 1.64 -34.76
N VAL A 3 5.06 0.74 -35.46
CA VAL A 3 3.78 1.06 -36.13
C VAL A 3 2.58 0.30 -35.55
N PHE A 4 2.79 -0.73 -34.75
CA PHE A 4 1.69 -1.58 -34.25
C PHE A 4 1.06 -1.16 -32.91
N ILE A 5 1.70 -0.26 -32.14
CA ILE A 5 1.19 0.15 -30.81
C ILE A 5 0.31 1.42 -30.89
N THR A 6 0.39 2.19 -31.95
CA THR A 6 -0.31 3.47 -32.05
C THR A 6 -1.76 3.36 -32.55
N TYR A 7 -2.17 2.21 -33.08
CA TYR A 7 -3.50 2.03 -33.69
C TYR A 7 -4.58 1.42 -32.78
N CYS A 8 -4.23 0.83 -31.64
CA CYS A 8 -5.21 0.19 -30.72
C CYS A 8 -5.91 1.13 -29.73
N CYS A 9 -5.46 2.37 -29.55
CA CYS A 9 -6.01 3.26 -28.51
C CYS A 9 -6.99 4.32 -29.03
N ARG A 10 -7.39 4.31 -30.28
CA ARG A 10 -8.15 5.45 -30.82
C ARG A 10 -9.65 5.25 -31.09
N ASN A 11 -10.18 4.04 -30.98
CA ASN A 11 -11.63 3.81 -31.17
C ASN A 11 -12.11 2.65 -30.29
N LEU A 12 -12.48 2.91 -29.05
CA LEU A 12 -13.42 2.10 -28.30
C LEU A 12 -14.56 2.97 -27.80
N VAL A 13 -15.39 3.45 -28.74
CA VAL A 13 -16.77 3.86 -28.49
C VAL A 13 -17.58 2.57 -28.59
N LEU A 14 -17.99 2.02 -27.45
CA LEU A 14 -18.97 0.94 -27.36
C LEU A 14 -20.13 1.44 -26.53
N ALA A 15 -21.04 2.05 -27.19
CA ALA A 15 -22.44 2.11 -26.78
C ALA A 15 -23.25 1.30 -27.79
N THR A 16 -24.24 0.54 -27.27
CA THR A 16 -25.27 -0.26 -27.93
C THR A 16 -24.88 -1.69 -28.33
N GLY A 17 -25.45 -2.67 -27.60
CA GLY A 17 -25.52 -4.06 -28.03
C GLY A 17 -25.44 -5.13 -26.95
N VAL A 18 -26.17 -5.03 -25.82
CA VAL A 18 -26.36 -6.14 -24.90
C VAL A 18 -27.85 -6.28 -24.55
N ALA A 19 -28.58 -6.84 -25.47
CA ALA A 19 -29.91 -7.36 -25.21
C ALA A 19 -30.11 -8.60 -26.10
N ALA A 20 -29.54 -9.73 -25.68
CA ALA A 20 -29.91 -11.10 -26.05
C ALA A 20 -28.77 -12.01 -25.61
N TRP A 21 -28.95 -12.70 -24.48
CA TRP A 21 -28.36 -14.00 -24.09
C TRP A 21 -28.66 -14.23 -22.60
N LEU A 22 -29.94 -14.43 -22.31
CA LEU A 22 -30.34 -14.98 -20.99
C LEU A 22 -31.02 -16.34 -21.24
N ALA A 23 -30.20 -17.36 -21.47
CA ALA A 23 -30.57 -18.76 -21.26
C ALA A 23 -29.29 -19.49 -20.86
N LEU A 24 -28.98 -19.47 -19.57
CA LEU A 24 -27.90 -20.27 -19.01
C LEU A 24 -28.49 -21.49 -18.30
N PRO A 25 -27.97 -22.71 -18.57
CA PRO A 25 -28.32 -23.90 -17.79
C PRO A 25 -27.79 -23.72 -16.35
N ALA A 26 -28.60 -24.11 -15.39
CA ALA A 26 -28.21 -24.20 -13.99
C ALA A 26 -27.11 -25.24 -13.83
N ILE A 27 -25.84 -24.82 -13.73
CA ILE A 27 -24.72 -25.66 -13.34
C ILE A 27 -24.69 -25.65 -11.82
N ALA A 28 -24.79 -26.83 -11.22
CA ALA A 28 -24.68 -27.04 -9.79
C ALA A 28 -23.34 -26.47 -9.28
N ALA A 29 -23.41 -25.63 -8.26
CA ALA A 29 -22.24 -25.11 -7.58
C ALA A 29 -21.43 -26.26 -6.97
N PRO A 30 -20.09 -26.29 -7.13
CA PRO A 30 -19.26 -27.24 -6.42
C PRO A 30 -19.33 -26.99 -4.92
N ALA A 31 -19.47 -28.05 -4.15
CA ALA A 31 -19.52 -28.03 -2.70
C ALA A 31 -18.22 -27.48 -2.10
N GLY A 32 -18.31 -26.44 -1.31
CA GLY A 32 -17.57 -26.13 -0.10
C GLY A 32 -16.04 -26.16 -0.16
N GLN A 33 -15.42 -25.04 -0.57
CA GLN A 33 -14.25 -24.56 0.15
C GLN A 33 -14.74 -23.73 1.32
N ALA A 34 -14.26 -24.01 2.53
CA ALA A 34 -14.54 -23.19 3.70
C ALA A 34 -14.20 -21.74 3.36
N ASP A 35 -15.20 -20.88 3.37
CA ASP A 35 -15.01 -19.46 3.09
C ASP A 35 -14.08 -18.94 4.19
N LEU A 36 -12.97 -18.27 3.82
CA LEU A 36 -12.07 -17.59 4.77
C LEU A 36 -12.84 -16.61 5.70
N ALA A 37 -14.11 -16.43 5.46
CA ALA A 37 -15.05 -15.61 6.22
C ALA A 37 -15.30 -16.08 7.65
N ASP A 38 -15.08 -17.36 7.96
CA ASP A 38 -15.39 -17.96 9.27
C ASP A 38 -14.11 -18.40 10.02
N LEU A 39 -12.93 -17.88 9.67
CA LEU A 39 -11.70 -18.20 10.37
C LEU A 39 -11.81 -17.89 11.85
N SER A 40 -11.61 -18.90 12.67
CA SER A 40 -11.40 -18.77 14.10
C SER A 40 -10.14 -17.96 14.40
N ILE A 41 -10.00 -17.43 15.61
CA ILE A 41 -8.76 -16.73 16.02
C ILE A 41 -7.54 -17.66 15.93
N GLU A 42 -7.73 -18.97 16.13
CA GLU A 42 -6.68 -19.97 15.96
C GLU A 42 -6.23 -20.08 14.49
N GLU A 43 -7.16 -20.11 13.55
CA GLU A 43 -6.86 -20.10 12.12
C GLU A 43 -6.22 -18.79 11.68
N LEU A 44 -6.64 -17.64 12.23
CA LEU A 44 -6.01 -16.34 12.00
C LEU A 44 -4.56 -16.30 12.48
N ALA A 45 -4.23 -16.91 13.63
CA ALA A 45 -2.84 -17.02 14.12
C ALA A 45 -1.98 -17.96 13.26
N ASN A 46 -2.60 -18.91 12.57
CA ASN A 46 -1.95 -19.85 11.65
C ASN A 46 -1.91 -19.36 10.19
N ILE A 47 -2.44 -18.15 9.89
CA ILE A 47 -2.31 -17.55 8.56
C ILE A 47 -0.83 -17.51 8.17
N GLN A 48 -0.55 -17.95 6.95
CA GLN A 48 0.79 -17.85 6.40
C GLN A 48 1.05 -16.43 5.88
N VAL A 49 2.14 -15.83 6.34
CA VAL A 49 2.65 -14.55 5.86
C VAL A 49 3.93 -14.76 5.08
N THR A 50 4.19 -13.89 4.12
CA THR A 50 5.38 -13.97 3.26
C THR A 50 6.22 -12.71 3.30
N SER A 51 5.70 -11.62 3.86
CA SER A 51 6.34 -10.30 3.79
C SER A 51 7.58 -10.16 4.66
N VAL A 52 7.77 -11.02 5.67
CA VAL A 52 8.88 -10.93 6.62
C VAL A 52 10.14 -11.65 6.10
N SER A 53 9.95 -12.83 5.48
CA SER A 53 11.06 -13.70 5.08
C SER A 53 11.04 -14.08 3.59
N LYS A 54 10.05 -13.62 2.80
CA LYS A 54 9.76 -14.09 1.42
C LYS A 54 9.52 -15.61 1.33
N ARG A 55 9.26 -16.27 2.45
CA ARG A 55 8.82 -17.67 2.57
C ARG A 55 7.49 -17.71 3.29
N PRO A 56 6.61 -18.66 2.99
CA PRO A 56 5.43 -18.90 3.80
C PRO A 56 5.84 -19.28 5.23
N GLU A 57 5.47 -18.48 6.20
CA GLU A 57 5.66 -18.74 7.63
C GLU A 57 4.39 -18.39 8.40
N ARG A 58 4.12 -19.08 9.51
CA ARG A 58 2.93 -18.77 10.31
C ARG A 58 3.08 -17.39 10.94
N LEU A 59 2.00 -16.61 10.95
CA LEU A 59 1.98 -15.28 11.55
C LEU A 59 2.51 -15.31 12.99
N GLN A 60 2.18 -16.35 13.75
CA GLN A 60 2.62 -16.49 15.14
C GLN A 60 4.14 -16.61 15.28
N ASP A 61 4.83 -17.18 14.31
CA ASP A 61 6.28 -17.41 14.32
C ASP A 61 7.08 -16.25 13.70
N ALA A 62 6.41 -15.34 12.99
CA ALA A 62 7.07 -14.25 12.25
C ALA A 62 7.70 -13.21 13.18
N PRO A 63 9.04 -13.02 13.15
CA PRO A 63 9.74 -12.08 14.06
C PRO A 63 9.68 -10.63 13.56
N ALA A 64 8.46 -10.10 13.42
CA ALA A 64 8.19 -8.73 12.99
C ALA A 64 6.80 -8.27 13.43
N ALA A 65 6.56 -6.96 13.48
CA ALA A 65 5.25 -6.36 13.70
C ALA A 65 4.39 -6.49 12.43
N VAL A 66 3.65 -7.57 12.29
CA VAL A 66 2.81 -7.86 11.12
C VAL A 66 1.35 -7.85 11.50
N PHE A 67 0.55 -7.07 10.77
CA PHE A 67 -0.91 -7.14 10.79
C PHE A 67 -1.41 -7.69 9.44
N VAL A 68 -2.37 -8.59 9.47
CA VAL A 68 -2.97 -9.17 8.26
C VAL A 68 -4.43 -8.72 8.16
N ILE A 69 -4.76 -8.06 7.06
CA ILE A 69 -6.14 -7.75 6.67
C ILE A 69 -6.61 -8.88 5.77
N THR A 70 -7.61 -9.62 6.21
CA THR A 70 -8.17 -10.75 5.46
C THR A 70 -9.19 -10.29 4.41
N ALA A 71 -9.53 -11.15 3.46
CA ALA A 71 -10.60 -10.91 2.51
C ALA A 71 -11.97 -10.66 3.20
N ASP A 72 -12.23 -11.36 4.32
CA ASP A 72 -13.43 -11.13 5.12
C ASP A 72 -13.43 -9.77 5.81
N ASP A 73 -12.30 -9.35 6.38
CA ASP A 73 -12.17 -8.02 6.95
C ASP A 73 -12.48 -6.92 5.92
N ILE A 74 -11.98 -7.07 4.68
CA ILE A 74 -12.26 -6.13 3.57
C ILE A 74 -13.75 -6.14 3.23
N ARG A 75 -14.36 -7.31 3.08
CA ARG A 75 -15.79 -7.47 2.77
C ARG A 75 -16.67 -6.81 3.83
N ARG A 76 -16.32 -6.98 5.11
CA ARG A 76 -17.08 -6.48 6.28
C ARG A 76 -16.79 -5.01 6.59
N SER A 77 -15.74 -4.42 6.07
CA SER A 77 -15.39 -3.02 6.36
C SER A 77 -16.24 -1.99 5.61
N GLY A 78 -16.86 -2.38 4.47
CA GLY A 78 -17.51 -1.44 3.57
C GLY A 78 -16.55 -0.65 2.68
N ALA A 79 -15.23 -0.89 2.77
CA ALA A 79 -14.22 -0.21 1.95
C ALA A 79 -14.53 -0.34 0.45
N ASP A 80 -14.39 0.74 -0.30
CA ASP A 80 -14.63 0.80 -1.74
C ASP A 80 -13.33 0.93 -2.56
N SER A 81 -12.22 1.19 -1.90
CA SER A 81 -10.90 1.37 -2.51
C SER A 81 -9.80 0.75 -1.65
N LEU A 82 -8.63 0.53 -2.26
CA LEU A 82 -7.48 -0.05 -1.57
C LEU A 82 -7.02 0.80 -0.36
N PRO A 83 -6.87 2.14 -0.44
CA PRO A 83 -6.53 2.95 0.72
C PRO A 83 -7.55 2.87 1.86
N GLU A 84 -8.85 2.79 1.56
CA GLU A 84 -9.88 2.62 2.58
C GLU A 84 -9.79 1.26 3.28
N ALA A 85 -9.45 0.19 2.54
CA ALA A 85 -9.20 -1.13 3.14
C ALA A 85 -7.97 -1.11 4.08
N LEU A 86 -6.94 -0.31 3.80
CA LEU A 86 -5.75 -0.17 4.64
C LEU A 86 -6.05 0.46 6.01
N ARG A 87 -7.17 1.15 6.19
CA ARG A 87 -7.62 1.67 7.51
C ARG A 87 -7.89 0.57 8.54
N LEU A 88 -8.05 -0.66 8.08
CA LEU A 88 -8.25 -1.82 8.96
C LEU A 88 -6.97 -2.19 9.75
N ALA A 89 -5.79 -1.77 9.26
CA ALA A 89 -4.52 -2.03 9.92
C ALA A 89 -4.26 -0.97 11.02
N PRO A 90 -4.23 -1.36 12.30
CA PRO A 90 -4.04 -0.41 13.41
C PRO A 90 -2.64 0.19 13.46
N ASN A 91 -1.66 -0.44 12.81
CA ASN A 91 -0.27 0.01 12.69
C ASN A 91 -0.03 0.93 11.48
N LEU A 92 -1.09 1.37 10.79
CA LEU A 92 -1.03 2.41 9.75
C LEU A 92 -1.82 3.64 10.18
N HIS A 93 -1.27 4.80 9.89
CA HIS A 93 -2.02 6.05 9.84
C HIS A 93 -2.43 6.29 8.37
N VAL A 94 -3.72 6.16 8.09
CA VAL A 94 -4.31 6.41 6.77
C VAL A 94 -5.12 7.70 6.86
N ALA A 95 -4.63 8.76 6.25
CA ALA A 95 -5.31 10.05 6.18
C ALA A 95 -5.71 10.35 4.74
N ARG A 96 -6.98 10.61 4.54
CA ARG A 96 -7.50 11.07 3.26
C ARG A 96 -7.28 12.58 3.13
N VAL A 97 -6.68 13.00 2.02
CA VAL A 97 -6.31 14.39 1.77
C VAL A 97 -7.42 15.10 0.98
N ASN A 98 -7.98 14.42 0.00
CA ASN A 98 -9.10 14.89 -0.84
C ASN A 98 -9.84 13.69 -1.44
N GLY A 99 -10.64 13.87 -2.47
CA GLY A 99 -11.44 12.82 -3.10
C GLY A 99 -10.66 11.56 -3.46
N TYR A 100 -9.39 11.69 -3.85
CA TYR A 100 -8.57 10.60 -4.38
C TYR A 100 -7.17 10.49 -3.80
N ALA A 101 -6.67 11.50 -3.10
CA ALA A 101 -5.32 11.52 -2.54
C ALA A 101 -5.33 11.05 -1.08
N TYR A 102 -4.33 10.25 -0.73
CA TYR A 102 -4.13 9.70 0.60
C TYR A 102 -2.69 9.89 1.07
N SER A 103 -2.53 10.20 2.35
CA SER A 103 -1.27 10.13 3.06
C SER A 103 -1.30 8.91 3.98
N ILE A 104 -0.43 7.93 3.70
CA ILE A 104 -0.37 6.67 4.45
C ILE A 104 1.03 6.53 5.03
N SER A 105 1.13 6.42 6.35
CA SER A 105 2.39 6.29 7.07
C SER A 105 2.33 5.20 8.13
N ALA A 106 3.49 4.63 8.46
CA ALA A 106 3.71 3.82 9.64
C ALA A 106 4.84 4.45 10.45
N ARG A 107 4.71 4.45 11.78
CA ARG A 107 5.74 4.98 12.70
C ARG A 107 6.22 6.40 12.40
N GLY A 108 5.37 7.19 11.78
CA GLY A 108 5.62 8.58 11.49
C GLY A 108 6.48 8.87 10.28
N GLN A 109 7.12 10.05 10.27
CA GLN A 109 7.91 10.58 9.16
C GLN A 109 7.07 10.86 7.90
N ASN A 110 5.84 11.34 8.10
CA ASN A 110 5.04 11.90 7.02
C ASN A 110 5.64 13.25 6.60
N SER A 111 6.49 13.22 5.58
CA SER A 111 7.38 14.33 5.21
C SER A 111 6.69 15.52 4.51
N GLY A 112 5.39 15.64 4.66
CA GLY A 112 4.66 16.85 4.41
C GLY A 112 4.41 17.27 2.98
N GLY A 113 3.25 17.18 2.64
CA GLY A 113 2.60 17.46 1.39
C GLY A 113 1.70 16.29 1.09
N SER A 114 0.60 16.53 0.50
CA SER A 114 -0.56 15.66 0.37
C SER A 114 -0.29 14.26 -0.21
N VAL A 115 0.88 13.98 -0.75
CA VAL A 115 1.18 12.72 -1.46
C VAL A 115 2.58 12.17 -1.15
N LEU A 116 3.31 12.73 -0.20
CA LEU A 116 4.74 12.48 -0.03
C LEU A 116 5.10 11.59 1.17
N SER A 117 4.23 10.67 1.58
CA SER A 117 4.63 9.56 2.46
C SER A 117 5.58 8.64 1.70
N ASN A 118 6.86 8.66 2.06
CA ASN A 118 7.92 8.07 1.24
C ASN A 118 8.77 7.00 1.95
N LYS A 119 8.30 6.49 3.09
CA LYS A 119 9.04 5.49 3.87
C LYS A 119 8.34 4.13 3.96
N LEU A 120 7.25 3.95 3.19
CA LEU A 120 6.53 2.69 3.04
C LEU A 120 6.70 2.15 1.62
N LEU A 121 7.17 0.92 1.50
CA LEU A 121 7.16 0.20 0.24
C LEU A 121 5.80 -0.51 0.07
N VAL A 122 5.20 -0.36 -1.11
CA VAL A 122 3.91 -0.98 -1.42
C VAL A 122 4.05 -1.92 -2.61
N LEU A 123 3.53 -3.13 -2.45
CA LEU A 123 3.58 -4.20 -3.44
C LEU A 123 2.18 -4.70 -3.75
N ILE A 124 1.90 -4.96 -5.03
CA ILE A 124 0.69 -5.66 -5.50
C ILE A 124 1.14 -6.86 -6.31
N ASP A 125 0.85 -8.08 -5.83
CA ASP A 125 1.32 -9.35 -6.39
C ASP A 125 2.84 -9.36 -6.66
N GLY A 126 3.62 -8.79 -5.73
CA GLY A 126 5.07 -8.68 -5.81
C GLY A 126 5.62 -7.57 -6.72
N ARG A 127 4.77 -6.86 -7.49
CA ARG A 127 5.14 -5.68 -8.25
C ARG A 127 5.17 -4.45 -7.34
N SER A 128 6.29 -3.74 -7.29
CA SER A 128 6.38 -2.46 -6.57
C SER A 128 5.60 -1.38 -7.32
N VAL A 129 4.75 -0.66 -6.58
CA VAL A 129 3.97 0.48 -7.08
C VAL A 129 4.57 1.83 -6.66
N TYR A 130 5.77 1.81 -6.13
CA TYR A 130 6.53 2.96 -5.68
C TYR A 130 7.11 3.71 -6.89
N THR A 131 6.81 5.01 -7.03
CA THR A 131 7.32 5.82 -8.14
C THR A 131 8.67 6.45 -7.82
N PRO A 132 9.64 6.43 -8.76
CA PRO A 132 10.92 7.13 -8.61
C PRO A 132 10.79 8.66 -8.74
N LEU A 133 9.64 9.20 -9.14
CA LEU A 133 9.46 10.64 -9.31
C LEU A 133 9.61 11.39 -7.98
N PHE A 134 8.89 10.94 -6.93
CA PHE A 134 8.91 11.57 -5.61
C PHE A 134 9.15 10.59 -4.46
N ALA A 135 9.48 9.33 -4.77
CA ALA A 135 9.72 8.25 -3.81
C ALA A 135 8.48 7.94 -2.94
N GLY A 136 7.35 7.66 -3.56
CA GLY A 136 6.08 7.36 -2.87
C GLY A 136 5.10 6.62 -3.77
N VAL A 137 3.83 6.67 -3.45
CA VAL A 137 2.76 5.98 -4.18
C VAL A 137 1.69 6.97 -4.65
N PHE A 138 1.39 6.97 -5.92
CA PHE A 138 0.19 7.61 -6.45
C PHE A 138 -1.02 6.72 -6.17
N TRP A 139 -1.67 6.90 -5.02
CA TRP A 139 -2.80 6.05 -4.60
C TRP A 139 -4.00 6.13 -5.54
N ASP A 140 -4.16 7.25 -6.23
CA ASP A 140 -5.16 7.41 -7.28
C ASP A 140 -4.91 6.51 -8.49
N ALA A 141 -3.68 6.06 -8.72
CA ALA A 141 -3.31 5.16 -9.80
C ALA A 141 -3.30 3.68 -9.40
N GLN A 142 -3.34 3.36 -8.09
CA GLN A 142 -3.26 1.99 -7.60
C GLN A 142 -4.62 1.46 -7.17
N GLU A 143 -5.07 0.40 -7.84
CA GLU A 143 -6.33 -0.25 -7.54
C GLU A 143 -6.26 -1.75 -7.81
N VAL A 144 -7.10 -2.49 -7.12
CA VAL A 144 -7.36 -3.91 -7.32
C VAL A 144 -8.87 -4.16 -7.26
N LEU A 145 -9.33 -5.27 -7.77
CA LEU A 145 -10.67 -5.75 -7.45
C LEU A 145 -10.65 -6.25 -6.00
N LEU A 146 -11.26 -5.50 -5.07
CA LEU A 146 -11.18 -5.80 -3.64
C LEU A 146 -11.76 -7.19 -3.29
N GLU A 147 -12.75 -7.63 -4.04
CA GLU A 147 -13.36 -8.95 -3.94
C GLU A 147 -12.40 -10.10 -4.30
N ASP A 148 -11.31 -9.78 -5.02
CA ASP A 148 -10.26 -10.72 -5.39
C ASP A 148 -9.00 -10.60 -4.52
N VAL A 149 -8.96 -9.70 -3.55
CA VAL A 149 -7.87 -9.66 -2.58
C VAL A 149 -7.96 -10.89 -1.67
N GLU A 150 -6.87 -11.63 -1.59
CA GLU A 150 -6.72 -12.74 -0.65
C GLU A 150 -6.41 -12.22 0.74
N ARG A 151 -5.38 -11.38 0.84
CA ARG A 151 -4.95 -10.71 2.06
C ARG A 151 -4.08 -9.50 1.76
N ILE A 152 -3.99 -8.61 2.74
CA ILE A 152 -3.00 -7.52 2.77
C ILE A 152 -2.15 -7.71 4.02
N GLU A 153 -0.85 -7.91 3.83
CA GLU A 153 0.12 -7.99 4.91
C GLU A 153 0.72 -6.60 5.13
N VAL A 154 0.57 -6.05 6.33
CA VAL A 154 1.13 -4.76 6.73
C VAL A 154 2.21 -5.02 7.76
N VAL A 155 3.45 -4.91 7.32
CA VAL A 155 4.63 -5.02 8.17
C VAL A 155 5.06 -3.61 8.57
N SER A 156 5.04 -3.31 9.87
CA SER A 156 5.69 -2.11 10.40
C SER A 156 7.13 -2.41 10.75
N GLY A 157 8.02 -1.46 10.45
CA GLY A 157 9.44 -1.58 10.72
C GLY A 157 10.28 -1.98 9.51
N PRO A 158 11.56 -2.38 9.74
CA PRO A 158 12.55 -2.49 8.69
C PRO A 158 12.31 -3.68 7.74
N GLY A 159 12.08 -3.39 6.46
CA GLY A 159 11.94 -4.38 5.38
C GLY A 159 13.14 -4.49 4.45
N GLY A 160 14.24 -3.78 4.73
CA GLY A 160 15.34 -3.54 3.77
C GLY A 160 16.01 -4.79 3.19
N VAL A 161 16.28 -5.83 3.97
CA VAL A 161 16.94 -7.04 3.47
C VAL A 161 16.09 -7.74 2.42
N MET A 162 14.82 -7.97 2.71
CA MET A 162 13.94 -8.71 1.79
C MET A 162 13.47 -7.86 0.61
N TRP A 163 13.12 -6.61 0.86
CA TRP A 163 12.42 -5.77 -0.11
C TRP A 163 13.27 -4.64 -0.70
N GLY A 164 14.45 -4.39 -0.10
CA GLY A 164 15.39 -3.39 -0.59
C GLY A 164 15.12 -1.97 -0.09
N LEU A 165 15.63 -1.02 -0.84
CA LEU A 165 15.51 0.41 -0.57
C LEU A 165 14.03 0.83 -0.46
N ASN A 166 13.79 1.88 0.34
CA ASN A 166 12.49 2.50 0.56
C ASN A 166 11.53 1.72 1.48
N ALA A 167 11.83 0.46 1.85
CA ALA A 167 11.15 -0.30 2.89
C ALA A 167 11.67 0.11 4.28
N VAL A 168 11.52 1.39 4.64
CA VAL A 168 12.14 1.99 5.83
C VAL A 168 11.29 1.78 7.06
N ASN A 169 10.06 2.29 7.05
CA ASN A 169 9.12 2.22 8.17
C ASN A 169 8.11 1.09 8.02
N GLY A 170 8.09 0.42 6.87
CA GLY A 170 7.23 -0.74 6.65
C GLY A 170 7.09 -1.16 5.20
N VAL A 171 6.34 -2.25 5.04
CA VAL A 171 5.96 -2.84 3.76
C VAL A 171 4.48 -3.16 3.77
N ILE A 172 3.77 -2.76 2.73
CA ILE A 172 2.39 -3.17 2.47
C ILE A 172 2.42 -4.12 1.28
N ASN A 173 2.02 -5.37 1.50
CA ASN A 173 2.02 -6.40 0.47
C ASN A 173 0.59 -6.88 0.23
N ILE A 174 0.04 -6.55 -0.92
CA ILE A 174 -1.28 -6.92 -1.37
C ILE A 174 -1.16 -8.16 -2.24
N THR A 175 -1.81 -9.26 -1.83
CA THR A 175 -1.86 -10.52 -2.58
C THR A 175 -3.27 -10.75 -3.07
N THR A 176 -3.43 -10.96 -4.39
CA THR A 176 -4.73 -11.32 -4.97
C THR A 176 -4.89 -12.84 -5.05
N ARG A 177 -6.13 -13.31 -4.93
CA ARG A 177 -6.49 -14.73 -5.02
C ARG A 177 -6.00 -15.36 -6.33
N SER A 178 -5.68 -16.64 -6.30
CA SER A 178 -5.43 -17.40 -7.53
C SER A 178 -6.66 -17.38 -8.46
N ALA A 179 -6.43 -17.51 -9.75
CA ALA A 179 -7.52 -17.70 -10.70
C ALA A 179 -8.30 -18.99 -10.43
N ARG A 180 -7.69 -20.00 -9.80
CA ARG A 180 -8.36 -21.24 -9.38
C ARG A 180 -9.43 -21.00 -8.31
N ASP A 181 -9.22 -20.00 -7.44
CA ASP A 181 -10.10 -19.67 -6.32
C ASP A 181 -11.19 -18.63 -6.71
N THR A 182 -11.22 -18.22 -7.98
CA THR A 182 -12.10 -17.16 -8.49
C THR A 182 -12.85 -17.58 -9.74
N GLN A 183 -13.28 -18.84 -9.75
CA GLN A 183 -14.08 -19.41 -10.85
C GLN A 183 -15.53 -18.89 -10.80
N GLY A 184 -16.26 -19.02 -11.92
CA GLY A 184 -17.62 -18.49 -12.04
C GLY A 184 -17.66 -16.99 -12.28
N GLY A 185 -18.86 -16.44 -12.22
CA GLY A 185 -19.13 -15.00 -12.43
C GLY A 185 -19.38 -14.24 -11.15
N MET A 186 -19.06 -12.96 -11.13
CA MET A 186 -19.36 -12.02 -10.05
C MET A 186 -19.75 -10.66 -10.62
N LEU A 187 -20.81 -10.06 -10.07
CA LEU A 187 -21.22 -8.69 -10.29
C LEU A 187 -21.32 -7.97 -8.94
N ALA A 188 -20.69 -6.82 -8.80
CA ALA A 188 -20.83 -5.95 -7.64
C ALA A 188 -21.26 -4.55 -8.09
N LEU A 189 -22.24 -3.98 -7.38
CA LEU A 189 -22.75 -2.64 -7.60
C LEU A 189 -22.75 -1.90 -6.27
N GLN A 190 -22.40 -0.62 -6.27
CA GLN A 190 -22.47 0.23 -5.09
C GLN A 190 -22.88 1.66 -5.42
N GLY A 191 -23.54 2.31 -4.47
CA GLY A 191 -23.87 3.73 -4.54
C GLY A 191 -24.06 4.31 -3.15
N ALA A 192 -23.81 5.62 -3.02
CA ALA A 192 -23.92 6.33 -1.75
C ALA A 192 -24.57 7.70 -1.93
N ASN A 193 -25.02 8.28 -0.80
CA ASN A 193 -25.74 9.55 -0.76
C ASN A 193 -24.91 10.77 -1.17
N ASP A 194 -23.56 10.65 -1.17
CA ASP A 194 -22.64 11.67 -1.65
C ASP A 194 -22.48 11.69 -3.18
N GLY A 195 -23.23 10.86 -3.90
CA GLY A 195 -23.14 10.69 -5.36
C GLY A 195 -21.96 9.82 -5.80
N SER A 196 -21.19 9.25 -4.89
CA SER A 196 -20.18 8.25 -5.22
C SER A 196 -20.82 6.90 -5.56
N GLY A 197 -20.16 6.12 -6.40
CA GLY A 197 -20.65 4.80 -6.78
C GLY A 197 -19.69 4.06 -7.68
N GLY A 198 -19.99 2.77 -7.90
CA GLY A 198 -19.15 1.93 -8.72
C GLY A 198 -19.84 0.64 -9.15
N ALA A 199 -19.24 -0.01 -10.12
CA ALA A 199 -19.61 -1.32 -10.61
C ALA A 199 -18.35 -2.14 -10.86
N ALA A 200 -18.41 -3.43 -10.56
CA ALA A 200 -17.36 -4.36 -10.90
C ALA A 200 -17.98 -5.68 -11.40
N PHE A 201 -17.30 -6.31 -12.32
CA PHE A 201 -17.63 -7.65 -12.78
C PHE A 201 -16.37 -8.51 -12.88
N ARG A 202 -16.52 -9.80 -12.72
CA ARG A 202 -15.47 -10.80 -12.92
C ARG A 202 -16.07 -12.04 -13.56
N GLN A 203 -15.30 -12.66 -14.45
CA GLN A 203 -15.57 -13.99 -14.97
C GLN A 203 -14.30 -14.84 -14.88
N GLY A 204 -14.40 -16.02 -14.28
CA GLY A 204 -13.34 -17.00 -14.18
C GLY A 204 -13.73 -18.34 -14.80
N GLY A 205 -12.74 -19.09 -15.24
CA GLY A 205 -12.91 -20.41 -15.83
C GLY A 205 -11.59 -21.19 -15.88
N THR A 206 -11.69 -22.47 -16.26
CA THR A 206 -10.51 -23.32 -16.49
C THR A 206 -10.56 -23.84 -17.92
N SER A 207 -9.46 -23.67 -18.67
CA SER A 207 -9.35 -24.17 -20.03
C SER A 207 -9.21 -25.70 -20.07
N ALA A 208 -9.44 -26.31 -21.24
CA ALA A 208 -9.23 -27.76 -21.43
C ALA A 208 -7.77 -28.21 -21.12
N GLY A 209 -6.80 -27.29 -21.21
CA GLY A 209 -5.41 -27.56 -20.85
C GLY A 209 -5.08 -27.35 -19.36
N GLY A 210 -6.09 -27.15 -18.49
CA GLY A 210 -5.90 -27.00 -17.04
C GLY A 210 -5.42 -25.61 -16.59
N VAL A 211 -5.38 -24.62 -17.48
CA VAL A 211 -5.06 -23.24 -17.13
C VAL A 211 -6.29 -22.59 -16.51
N ALA A 212 -6.23 -22.24 -15.24
CA ALA A 212 -7.23 -21.43 -14.58
C ALA A 212 -7.04 -19.96 -14.96
N TRP A 213 -8.13 -19.28 -15.29
CA TRP A 213 -8.08 -17.87 -15.68
C TRP A 213 -9.23 -17.08 -15.07
N ARG A 214 -9.04 -15.78 -14.93
CA ARG A 214 -10.09 -14.81 -14.67
C ARG A 214 -9.84 -13.53 -15.45
N ALA A 215 -10.92 -12.85 -15.79
CA ALA A 215 -10.92 -11.48 -16.31
C ALA A 215 -11.92 -10.65 -15.51
N TYR A 216 -11.62 -9.37 -15.29
CA TYR A 216 -12.47 -8.48 -14.53
C TYR A 216 -12.46 -7.07 -15.08
N GLY A 217 -13.48 -6.31 -14.74
CA GLY A 217 -13.56 -4.87 -14.94
C GLY A 217 -14.17 -4.19 -13.72
N LYS A 218 -13.68 -3.00 -13.41
CA LYS A 218 -14.17 -2.16 -12.30
C LYS A 218 -14.28 -0.72 -12.78
N PHE A 219 -15.38 -0.07 -12.45
CA PHE A 219 -15.58 1.35 -12.61
C PHE A 219 -15.92 1.98 -11.25
N MET A 220 -15.39 3.15 -11.00
CA MET A 220 -15.63 3.92 -9.78
C MET A 220 -15.73 5.40 -10.11
N ARG A 221 -16.64 6.10 -9.43
CA ARG A 221 -16.71 7.56 -9.40
C ARG A 221 -16.88 8.06 -7.97
N ARG A 222 -16.36 9.25 -7.68
CA ARG A 222 -16.57 9.96 -6.45
C ARG A 222 -16.83 11.44 -6.75
N SER A 223 -17.78 12.02 -6.05
CA SER A 223 -18.10 13.45 -6.17
C SER A 223 -17.12 14.29 -5.36
N ASP A 224 -17.16 15.61 -5.56
CA ASP A 224 -16.35 16.57 -4.82
C ASP A 224 -16.56 16.46 -3.32
N SER A 225 -15.47 16.60 -2.57
CA SER A 225 -15.49 16.68 -1.11
C SER A 225 -15.96 18.06 -0.65
N ASP A 226 -16.48 18.12 0.57
CA ASP A 226 -16.77 19.39 1.24
C ASP A 226 -15.46 20.02 1.76
N ARG A 227 -15.48 21.33 1.90
CA ARG A 227 -14.36 22.13 2.46
C ARG A 227 -14.66 22.49 3.90
N VAL A 228 -13.68 22.37 4.78
CA VAL A 228 -13.76 22.93 6.14
C VAL A 228 -14.01 24.44 6.04
N GLY A 229 -15.08 24.92 6.68
CA GLY A 229 -15.50 26.31 6.60
C GLY A 229 -16.51 26.62 5.52
N GLY A 230 -16.95 25.62 4.75
CA GLY A 230 -18.01 25.69 3.75
C GLY A 230 -17.53 25.73 2.30
N GLY A 231 -18.43 25.33 1.42
CA GLY A 231 -18.15 25.15 -0.01
C GLY A 231 -17.62 23.76 -0.35
N ARG A 232 -17.28 23.58 -1.62
CA ARG A 232 -16.76 22.29 -2.14
C ARG A 232 -15.32 22.45 -2.61
N ILE A 233 -14.64 21.31 -2.73
CA ILE A 233 -13.31 21.20 -3.30
C ILE A 233 -13.47 20.53 -4.65
N ASP A 234 -12.83 21.06 -5.70
CA ASP A 234 -12.84 20.45 -7.03
C ASP A 234 -11.93 19.21 -7.04
N ASP A 235 -12.39 18.10 -6.47
CA ASP A 235 -11.62 16.87 -6.31
C ASP A 235 -12.41 15.61 -6.72
N ALA A 236 -13.44 15.78 -7.54
CA ALA A 236 -14.17 14.66 -8.08
C ALA A 236 -13.28 13.78 -8.97
N TYR A 237 -13.54 12.49 -8.97
CA TYR A 237 -12.83 11.60 -9.86
C TYR A 237 -13.68 10.46 -10.41
N ARG A 238 -13.22 9.92 -11.53
CA ARG A 238 -13.71 8.68 -12.12
C ARG A 238 -12.53 7.84 -12.58
N ARG A 239 -12.66 6.53 -12.40
CA ARG A 239 -11.64 5.56 -12.78
C ARG A 239 -12.27 4.31 -13.38
N SER A 240 -11.64 3.77 -14.40
CA SER A 240 -11.89 2.45 -14.95
C SER A 240 -10.64 1.60 -14.81
N HIS A 241 -10.80 0.34 -14.47
CA HIS A 241 -9.74 -0.63 -14.32
C HIS A 241 -10.20 -1.97 -14.88
N ALA A 242 -9.35 -2.64 -15.63
CA ALA A 242 -9.60 -4.00 -16.11
C ALA A 242 -8.33 -4.84 -15.95
N GLY A 243 -8.51 -6.13 -15.72
CA GLY A 243 -7.38 -7.03 -15.57
C GLY A 243 -7.70 -8.46 -15.92
N VAL A 244 -6.63 -9.22 -16.10
CA VAL A 244 -6.64 -10.66 -16.34
C VAL A 244 -5.62 -11.35 -15.46
N ARG A 245 -5.90 -12.58 -15.05
CA ARG A 245 -4.95 -13.46 -14.37
C ARG A 245 -5.08 -14.88 -14.91
N ALA A 246 -3.95 -15.55 -15.07
CA ALA A 246 -3.89 -16.98 -15.42
C ALA A 246 -2.88 -17.67 -14.50
N ASP A 247 -3.30 -18.83 -13.95
CA ASP A 247 -2.47 -19.67 -13.09
C ASP A 247 -2.52 -21.11 -13.60
N TRP A 248 -1.35 -21.76 -13.71
CA TRP A 248 -1.26 -23.18 -14.11
C TRP A 248 -0.05 -23.85 -13.48
N GLU A 249 -0.10 -25.18 -13.49
CA GLU A 249 0.99 -26.04 -13.07
C GLU A 249 1.33 -27.04 -14.17
N GLN A 250 2.60 -27.26 -14.40
CA GLN A 250 3.08 -28.21 -15.39
C GLN A 250 4.43 -28.81 -14.98
N GLY A 251 4.52 -30.13 -14.86
CA GLY A 251 5.78 -30.83 -14.57
C GLY A 251 6.43 -30.45 -13.23
N GLY A 252 5.62 -30.03 -12.24
CA GLY A 252 6.11 -29.54 -10.94
C GLY A 252 6.42 -28.05 -10.89
N ASP A 253 6.30 -27.36 -12.02
CA ASP A 253 6.43 -25.90 -12.10
C ASP A 253 5.08 -25.23 -11.87
N ARG A 254 5.10 -24.11 -11.14
CA ARG A 254 3.95 -23.22 -10.95
C ARG A 254 4.17 -21.92 -11.71
N TYR A 255 3.17 -21.50 -12.46
CA TYR A 255 3.18 -20.29 -13.27
C TYR A 255 2.00 -19.41 -12.92
N SER A 256 2.24 -18.10 -12.91
CA SER A 256 1.21 -17.07 -12.76
C SER A 256 1.50 -15.90 -13.69
N VAL A 257 0.49 -15.40 -14.39
CA VAL A 257 0.55 -14.19 -15.21
C VAL A 257 -0.60 -13.29 -14.84
N VAL A 258 -0.30 -12.03 -14.51
CA VAL A 258 -1.28 -10.99 -14.14
C VAL A 258 -1.06 -9.77 -15.03
N GLY A 259 -2.11 -9.30 -15.71
CA GLY A 259 -2.08 -8.09 -16.53
C GLY A 259 -3.21 -7.15 -16.14
N ASN A 260 -2.93 -5.85 -16.10
CA ASN A 260 -3.90 -4.83 -15.75
C ASN A 260 -3.76 -3.61 -16.65
N VAL A 261 -4.89 -2.92 -16.90
CA VAL A 261 -4.94 -1.61 -17.54
C VAL A 261 -5.88 -0.71 -16.74
N TYR A 262 -5.56 0.57 -16.64
CA TYR A 262 -6.40 1.54 -15.94
C TYR A 262 -6.41 2.89 -16.63
N GLN A 263 -7.48 3.64 -16.39
CA GLN A 263 -7.66 5.02 -16.82
C GLN A 263 -8.35 5.81 -15.71
N GLY A 264 -7.78 6.96 -15.35
CA GLY A 264 -8.31 7.88 -14.35
C GLY A 264 -8.48 9.30 -14.90
N ARG A 265 -9.50 9.99 -14.41
CA ARG A 265 -9.73 11.43 -14.59
C ARG A 265 -10.04 12.02 -13.23
N LEU A 266 -9.25 13.01 -12.82
CA LEU A 266 -9.29 13.57 -11.47
C LEU A 266 -9.33 15.09 -11.60
N ASP A 267 -10.32 15.71 -11.00
CA ASP A 267 -10.40 17.17 -10.90
C ASP A 267 -9.39 17.63 -9.84
N GLN A 268 -8.79 18.80 -10.01
CA GLN A 268 -7.74 19.28 -9.08
C GLN A 268 -8.29 20.38 -8.16
N PRO A 269 -8.06 20.26 -6.84
CA PRO A 269 -8.45 21.30 -5.89
C PRO A 269 -7.90 22.67 -6.27
N GLN A 270 -8.73 23.69 -6.20
CA GLN A 270 -8.39 25.08 -6.50
C GLN A 270 -8.32 25.93 -5.23
N PRO A 271 -7.39 26.89 -5.11
CA PRO A 271 -6.22 27.09 -5.95
C PRO A 271 -5.18 25.97 -5.76
N GLY A 272 -4.31 25.79 -6.74
CA GLY A 272 -3.24 24.82 -6.66
C GLY A 272 -2.24 25.11 -5.53
N GLU A 273 -1.56 24.05 -5.07
CA GLU A 273 -0.54 24.16 -3.99
C GLU A 273 0.77 24.79 -4.49
N ILE A 274 1.05 24.73 -5.80
CA ILE A 274 2.24 25.32 -6.40
C ILE A 274 1.92 26.78 -6.76
N ALA A 275 2.41 27.70 -5.93
CA ALA A 275 2.39 29.12 -6.23
C ALA A 275 3.54 29.47 -7.18
N VAL A 276 3.23 30.20 -8.25
CA VAL A 276 4.23 30.76 -9.17
C VAL A 276 4.15 32.29 -9.13
N PRO A 277 5.24 33.01 -9.44
CA PRO A 277 5.19 34.44 -9.61
C PRO A 277 4.12 34.82 -10.65
N GLY A 278 3.13 35.62 -10.25
CA GLY A 278 2.05 36.07 -11.15
C GLY A 278 0.63 35.74 -10.68
N GLY A 279 0.45 34.99 -9.61
CA GLY A 279 -0.87 34.74 -8.99
C GLY A 279 -1.28 33.28 -8.92
N PRO A 280 -2.51 32.97 -8.52
CA PRO A 280 -3.01 31.62 -8.41
C PRO A 280 -3.04 30.96 -9.80
N THR A 281 -2.65 29.69 -9.83
CA THR A 281 -2.66 28.89 -11.07
C THR A 281 -3.96 28.10 -11.13
N ASP A 282 -4.72 28.31 -12.21
CA ASP A 282 -5.87 27.46 -12.52
C ASP A 282 -5.38 26.10 -12.96
N LEU A 283 -5.74 25.08 -12.20
CA LEU A 283 -5.39 23.69 -12.48
C LEU A 283 -6.47 23.05 -13.34
N ASP A 284 -6.06 22.30 -14.36
CA ASP A 284 -6.96 21.50 -15.18
C ASP A 284 -7.00 20.05 -14.68
N ARG A 285 -7.83 19.23 -15.27
CA ARG A 285 -8.06 17.83 -14.88
C ARG A 285 -6.83 16.95 -15.09
N VAL A 286 -6.46 16.20 -14.06
CA VAL A 286 -5.40 15.18 -14.15
C VAL A 286 -5.90 13.98 -14.96
N ARG A 287 -5.06 13.50 -15.85
CA ARG A 287 -5.17 12.21 -16.53
C ARG A 287 -4.13 11.25 -15.95
N SER A 288 -4.59 10.05 -15.54
CA SER A 288 -3.74 8.99 -15.01
C SER A 288 -4.08 7.68 -15.69
N ASP A 289 -3.24 7.22 -16.62
CA ASP A 289 -3.45 6.00 -17.40
C ASP A 289 -2.27 5.07 -17.19
N GLY A 290 -2.47 3.74 -17.29
CA GLY A 290 -1.37 2.81 -17.22
C GLY A 290 -1.74 1.38 -17.57
N ALA A 291 -0.70 0.58 -17.74
CA ALA A 291 -0.78 -0.86 -18.00
C ALA A 291 0.39 -1.57 -17.35
N ASN A 292 0.16 -2.76 -16.82
CA ASN A 292 1.24 -3.59 -16.28
C ASN A 292 1.02 -5.07 -16.62
N LEU A 293 2.12 -5.80 -16.65
CA LEU A 293 2.17 -7.25 -16.83
C LEU A 293 3.19 -7.82 -15.86
N THR A 294 2.79 -8.77 -15.03
CA THR A 294 3.65 -9.52 -14.11
C THR A 294 3.58 -10.99 -14.45
N ALA A 295 4.73 -11.65 -14.56
CA ALA A 295 4.87 -13.08 -14.75
C ALA A 295 5.73 -13.67 -13.64
N ARG A 296 5.30 -14.80 -13.06
CA ARG A 296 6.01 -15.52 -12.01
C ARG A 296 6.11 -16.98 -12.35
N TRP A 297 7.28 -17.56 -12.12
CA TRP A 297 7.58 -18.99 -12.20
C TRP A 297 8.20 -19.45 -10.88
N GLN A 298 7.79 -20.62 -10.40
CA GLN A 298 8.32 -21.26 -9.20
C GLN A 298 8.50 -22.76 -9.43
N ARG A 299 9.60 -23.31 -8.95
CA ARG A 299 9.90 -24.74 -9.01
C ARG A 299 10.41 -25.24 -7.68
N GLN A 300 9.79 -26.32 -7.19
CA GLN A 300 10.37 -27.13 -6.11
C GLN A 300 11.46 -28.01 -6.70
N LEU A 301 12.65 -27.97 -6.13
CA LEU A 301 13.79 -28.78 -6.55
C LEU A 301 13.74 -30.16 -5.89
N ALA A 302 14.39 -31.14 -6.51
CA ALA A 302 14.42 -32.52 -6.01
C ALA A 302 15.10 -32.67 -4.64
N ASP A 303 15.99 -31.74 -4.29
CA ASP A 303 16.68 -31.68 -3.00
C ASP A 303 15.86 -31.01 -1.89
N GLY A 304 14.63 -30.57 -2.19
CA GLY A 304 13.75 -29.84 -1.27
C GLY A 304 13.93 -28.33 -1.27
N GLY A 305 14.83 -27.78 -2.11
CA GLY A 305 14.97 -26.35 -2.33
C GLY A 305 13.85 -25.80 -3.22
N GLU A 306 13.77 -24.46 -3.33
CA GLU A 306 12.83 -23.77 -4.23
C GLU A 306 13.55 -22.67 -5.01
N VAL A 307 13.27 -22.58 -6.31
CA VAL A 307 13.65 -21.44 -7.15
C VAL A 307 12.40 -20.68 -7.57
N ALA A 308 12.45 -19.36 -7.49
CA ALA A 308 11.41 -18.47 -7.96
C ALA A 308 12.00 -17.35 -8.84
N VAL A 309 11.33 -17.08 -9.96
CA VAL A 309 11.63 -15.96 -10.86
C VAL A 309 10.37 -15.14 -11.05
N GLN A 310 10.47 -13.84 -10.90
CA GLN A 310 9.39 -12.90 -11.22
C GLN A 310 9.93 -11.79 -12.12
N ALA A 311 9.17 -11.47 -13.16
CA ALA A 311 9.44 -10.32 -14.02
C ALA A 311 8.18 -9.48 -14.18
N TYR A 312 8.34 -8.15 -14.25
CA TYR A 312 7.22 -7.29 -14.61
C TYR A 312 7.63 -6.12 -15.49
N LEU A 313 6.65 -5.68 -16.29
CA LEU A 313 6.67 -4.41 -17.02
C LEU A 313 5.53 -3.55 -16.50
N ASP A 314 5.81 -2.29 -16.23
CA ASP A 314 4.81 -1.30 -15.80
C ASP A 314 4.99 -0.03 -16.63
N HIS A 315 3.90 0.45 -17.23
CA HIS A 315 3.89 1.69 -17.99
C HIS A 315 2.80 2.61 -17.45
N THR A 316 3.19 3.80 -17.02
CA THR A 316 2.27 4.82 -16.48
C THR A 316 2.42 6.12 -17.25
N VAL A 317 1.29 6.79 -17.46
CA VAL A 317 1.19 8.13 -18.04
C VAL A 317 0.39 8.99 -17.09
N ARG A 318 0.98 10.08 -16.62
CA ARG A 318 0.32 11.09 -15.80
C ARG A 318 0.44 12.45 -16.47
N GLU A 319 -0.70 13.08 -16.69
CA GLU A 319 -0.77 14.46 -17.19
C GLU A 319 -1.46 15.30 -16.11
N SER A 320 -0.77 16.27 -15.53
CA SER A 320 -1.25 17.16 -14.47
C SER A 320 -1.14 18.62 -14.93
N PRO A 321 -1.98 19.03 -15.89
CA PRO A 321 -1.91 20.37 -16.45
C PRO A 321 -2.27 21.45 -15.40
N PRO A 322 -1.65 22.61 -15.45
CA PRO A 322 -0.53 22.98 -16.32
C PRO A 322 0.85 22.64 -15.76
N LEU A 323 0.94 21.83 -14.68
CA LEU A 323 2.15 21.66 -13.87
C LEU A 323 3.21 20.82 -14.59
N PHE A 324 2.89 19.58 -14.98
CA PHE A 324 3.82 18.66 -15.65
C PHE A 324 3.07 17.48 -16.29
N SER A 325 3.78 16.73 -17.11
CA SER A 325 3.40 15.37 -17.52
C SER A 325 4.54 14.39 -17.28
N GLU A 326 4.21 13.11 -17.06
CA GLU A 326 5.18 12.03 -16.85
C GLU A 326 4.79 10.81 -17.68
N ARG A 327 5.78 10.16 -18.28
CA ARG A 327 5.69 8.84 -18.89
C ARG A 327 6.79 7.97 -18.32
N LEU A 328 6.40 7.06 -17.45
CA LEU A 328 7.31 6.15 -16.77
C LEU A 328 7.12 4.73 -17.31
N THR A 329 8.23 4.07 -17.68
CA THR A 329 8.25 2.63 -17.97
C THR A 329 9.25 1.96 -17.04
N THR A 330 8.79 0.95 -16.31
CA THR A 330 9.61 0.14 -15.39
C THR A 330 9.68 -1.28 -15.89
N ALA A 331 10.89 -1.84 -15.97
CA ALA A 331 11.16 -3.26 -16.16
C ALA A 331 11.90 -3.78 -14.92
N ASP A 332 11.45 -4.89 -14.36
CA ASP A 332 12.01 -5.49 -13.14
C ASP A 332 12.12 -7.01 -13.30
N LEU A 333 13.25 -7.57 -12.86
CA LEU A 333 13.51 -9.00 -12.82
C LEU A 333 14.03 -9.38 -11.44
N GLN A 334 13.36 -10.33 -10.80
CA GLN A 334 13.71 -10.86 -9.48
C GLN A 334 13.99 -12.35 -9.58
N PHE A 335 15.04 -12.76 -8.91
CA PHE A 335 15.42 -14.17 -8.74
C PHE A 335 15.56 -14.46 -7.25
N GLN A 336 15.06 -15.62 -6.81
CA GLN A 336 15.21 -16.12 -5.46
C GLN A 336 15.51 -17.62 -5.49
N HIS A 337 16.45 -18.04 -4.67
CA HIS A 337 16.76 -19.46 -4.42
C HIS A 337 16.72 -19.70 -2.92
N THR A 338 15.82 -20.54 -2.50
CA THR A 338 15.73 -21.09 -1.15
C THR A 338 16.39 -22.46 -1.17
N LEU A 339 17.47 -22.62 -0.44
CA LEU A 339 18.16 -23.90 -0.35
C LEU A 339 17.42 -24.86 0.61
N PRO A 340 17.60 -26.17 0.45
CA PRO A 340 17.12 -27.13 1.43
C PRO A 340 17.76 -26.84 2.79
N VAL A 341 17.02 -27.12 3.87
CA VAL A 341 17.55 -26.95 5.23
C VAL A 341 18.72 -27.91 5.45
N ALA A 342 19.88 -27.36 5.80
CA ALA A 342 21.11 -28.10 6.05
C ALA A 342 21.50 -28.01 7.52
N GLY A 343 21.27 -29.08 8.28
CA GLY A 343 21.48 -29.08 9.73
C GLY A 343 20.57 -28.06 10.42
N ARG A 344 21.17 -26.98 10.95
CA ARG A 344 20.44 -25.89 11.63
C ARG A 344 20.18 -24.66 10.74
N HIS A 345 20.64 -24.68 9.49
CA HIS A 345 20.67 -23.53 8.58
C HIS A 345 19.59 -23.62 7.51
N GLY A 346 18.81 -22.57 7.36
CA GLY A 346 17.81 -22.34 6.32
C GLY A 346 18.21 -21.16 5.43
N LEU A 347 19.17 -21.39 4.51
CA LEU A 347 19.75 -20.35 3.67
C LEU A 347 18.84 -19.98 2.49
N MET A 348 18.75 -18.70 2.22
CA MET A 348 18.10 -18.11 1.05
C MET A 348 18.96 -16.97 0.48
N TRP A 349 19.04 -16.88 -0.83
CA TRP A 349 19.67 -15.76 -1.50
C TRP A 349 18.89 -15.35 -2.74
N GLY A 350 19.14 -14.18 -3.26
CA GLY A 350 18.50 -13.73 -4.48
C GLY A 350 19.11 -12.47 -5.03
N ALA A 351 18.67 -12.13 -6.23
CA ALA A 351 19.10 -10.96 -6.99
C ALA A 351 17.88 -10.23 -7.56
N ASN A 352 18.01 -8.93 -7.74
CA ASN A 352 17.03 -8.10 -8.44
C ASN A 352 17.75 -7.12 -9.36
N TYR A 353 17.17 -6.89 -10.53
CA TYR A 353 17.55 -5.82 -11.43
C TYR A 353 16.29 -5.08 -11.88
N ARG A 354 16.32 -3.76 -11.74
CA ARG A 354 15.27 -2.84 -12.18
C ARG A 354 15.85 -1.73 -13.05
N GLN A 355 15.14 -1.43 -14.11
CA GLN A 355 15.42 -0.27 -14.94
C GLN A 355 14.13 0.52 -15.15
N THR A 356 14.21 1.83 -15.01
CA THR A 356 13.12 2.74 -15.38
C THR A 356 13.58 3.68 -16.46
N ARG A 357 12.65 4.00 -17.35
CA ARG A 357 12.76 5.10 -18.29
C ARG A 357 11.67 6.10 -17.96
N ASP A 358 12.09 7.26 -17.52
CA ASP A 358 11.22 8.33 -17.08
C ASP A 358 11.39 9.55 -18.00
N ARG A 359 10.27 10.05 -18.53
CA ARG A 359 10.17 11.23 -19.37
C ARG A 359 9.19 12.21 -18.79
N VAL A 360 9.66 13.37 -18.39
CA VAL A 360 8.84 14.45 -17.86
C VAL A 360 8.68 15.54 -18.91
N GLY A 361 7.43 15.93 -19.16
CA GLY A 361 7.09 17.14 -19.91
C GLY A 361 7.19 18.34 -18.97
N ASN A 362 8.28 19.06 -19.05
CA ASN A 362 8.55 20.24 -18.25
C ASN A 362 7.66 21.42 -18.68
N THR A 363 7.31 22.27 -17.72
CA THR A 363 6.52 23.48 -17.94
C THR A 363 7.20 24.68 -17.25
N GLN A 364 6.59 25.87 -17.36
CA GLN A 364 7.05 27.04 -16.60
C GLN A 364 6.81 26.89 -15.07
N TYR A 365 5.97 25.95 -14.63
CA TYR A 365 5.63 25.76 -13.21
C TYR A 365 6.54 24.76 -12.52
N VAL A 366 6.87 23.67 -13.21
CA VAL A 366 7.74 22.60 -12.70
C VAL A 366 8.59 22.05 -13.83
N ALA A 367 9.87 21.87 -13.58
CA ALA A 367 10.77 21.16 -14.46
C ALA A 367 11.56 20.11 -13.70
N PHE A 368 11.95 19.05 -14.39
CA PHE A 368 12.91 18.04 -13.95
C PHE A 368 14.06 18.02 -14.96
N LEU A 369 15.29 18.15 -14.48
CA LEU A 369 16.47 18.22 -15.33
C LEU A 369 17.48 17.14 -14.95
N PRO A 370 17.76 16.18 -15.85
CA PRO A 370 17.27 16.07 -17.23
C PRO A 370 15.79 15.65 -17.30
N ALA A 371 15.07 16.10 -18.34
CA ALA A 371 13.67 15.75 -18.55
C ALA A 371 13.45 14.26 -18.87
N ASP A 372 14.39 13.65 -19.60
CA ASP A 372 14.43 12.22 -19.95
C ASP A 372 15.60 11.55 -19.19
N THR A 373 15.32 10.54 -18.38
CA THR A 373 16.33 9.82 -17.61
C THR A 373 16.08 8.31 -17.60
N ASN A 374 17.18 7.55 -17.54
CA ASN A 374 17.15 6.11 -17.33
C ASN A 374 17.80 5.80 -15.98
N GLN A 375 17.02 5.35 -15.02
CA GLN A 375 17.53 4.97 -13.72
C GLN A 375 17.68 3.46 -13.63
N ARG A 376 18.66 2.99 -12.87
CA ARG A 376 18.97 1.57 -12.68
C ARG A 376 19.15 1.25 -11.21
N TRP A 377 18.64 0.10 -10.82
CA TRP A 377 18.84 -0.50 -9.51
C TRP A 377 19.27 -1.95 -9.70
N GLY A 378 20.17 -2.39 -8.86
CA GLY A 378 20.61 -3.79 -8.86
C GLY A 378 20.93 -4.22 -7.45
N SER A 379 20.56 -5.43 -7.06
CA SER A 379 20.82 -5.89 -5.70
C SER A 379 21.10 -7.37 -5.62
N LEU A 380 21.85 -7.72 -4.58
CA LEU A 380 22.05 -9.08 -4.11
C LEU A 380 21.70 -9.12 -2.63
N PHE A 381 21.02 -10.18 -2.19
CA PHE A 381 20.74 -10.40 -0.78
C PHE A 381 20.99 -11.86 -0.40
N VAL A 382 21.29 -12.04 0.87
CA VAL A 382 21.42 -13.35 1.51
C VAL A 382 20.78 -13.28 2.90
N GLN A 383 20.10 -14.34 3.29
CA GLN A 383 19.54 -14.54 4.62
C GLN A 383 19.75 -15.96 5.07
N ASP A 384 20.18 -16.15 6.31
CA ASP A 384 20.28 -17.43 6.98
C ASP A 384 19.39 -17.45 8.22
N GLU A 385 18.49 -18.40 8.31
CA GLU A 385 17.72 -18.72 9.50
C GLU A 385 18.37 -19.89 10.22
N ILE A 386 18.90 -19.62 11.40
CA ILE A 386 19.68 -20.57 12.21
C ILE A 386 18.80 -21.04 13.37
N ALA A 387 18.40 -22.29 13.38
CA ALA A 387 17.75 -22.92 14.53
C ALA A 387 18.82 -23.18 15.62
N LEU A 388 18.87 -22.32 16.65
CA LEU A 388 19.80 -22.51 17.76
C LEU A 388 19.41 -23.74 18.59
N ASP A 389 18.10 -23.87 18.85
CA ASP A 389 17.43 -25.05 19.39
C ASP A 389 15.95 -25.07 18.94
N ASP A 390 15.09 -25.88 19.57
CA ASP A 390 13.67 -25.97 19.24
C ASP A 390 12.85 -24.72 19.56
N ALA A 391 13.35 -23.86 20.48
CA ALA A 391 12.70 -22.65 20.96
C ALA A 391 13.29 -21.37 20.38
N TRP A 392 14.58 -21.37 20.06
CA TRP A 392 15.31 -20.18 19.65
C TRP A 392 15.74 -20.23 18.18
N ARG A 393 15.47 -19.16 17.44
CA ARG A 393 15.93 -18.96 16.06
C ARG A 393 16.60 -17.61 15.91
N LEU A 394 17.74 -17.60 15.25
CA LEU A 394 18.48 -16.40 14.85
C LEU A 394 18.42 -16.25 13.34
N THR A 395 17.92 -15.13 12.84
CA THR A 395 17.94 -14.80 11.43
C THR A 395 18.94 -13.69 11.18
N LEU A 396 19.94 -13.95 10.36
CA LEU A 396 20.92 -12.97 9.91
C LEU A 396 20.72 -12.70 8.42
N GLY A 397 20.67 -11.44 8.04
CA GLY A 397 20.49 -11.06 6.65
C GLY A 397 21.29 -9.84 6.24
N GLY A 398 21.63 -9.79 4.98
CA GLY A 398 22.31 -8.65 4.39
C GLY A 398 21.91 -8.45 2.92
N ARG A 399 21.83 -7.20 2.49
CA ARG A 399 21.59 -6.81 1.12
C ARG A 399 22.55 -5.71 0.72
N ALA A 400 23.15 -5.85 -0.45
CA ALA A 400 23.83 -4.78 -1.16
C ALA A 400 22.93 -4.33 -2.31
N GLU A 401 22.59 -3.05 -2.37
CA GLU A 401 21.74 -2.51 -3.42
C GLU A 401 22.32 -1.24 -4.01
N TYR A 402 22.56 -1.28 -5.31
CA TYR A 402 22.92 -0.13 -6.10
C TYR A 402 21.69 0.66 -6.50
N ASN A 403 21.71 1.97 -6.33
CA ASN A 403 20.73 2.92 -6.86
C ASN A 403 21.41 4.01 -7.69
N HIS A 404 20.63 4.64 -8.54
CA HIS A 404 21.10 5.60 -9.52
C HIS A 404 21.78 6.85 -8.94
N TYR A 405 21.33 7.31 -7.75
CA TYR A 405 21.77 8.60 -7.19
C TYR A 405 22.93 8.46 -6.19
N THR A 406 22.90 7.48 -5.31
CA THR A 406 23.87 7.37 -4.19
C THR A 406 24.78 6.15 -4.29
N GLY A 407 24.70 5.36 -5.37
CA GLY A 407 25.52 4.17 -5.55
C GLY A 407 25.05 3.00 -4.66
N VAL A 408 26.00 2.30 -4.03
CA VAL A 408 25.72 1.08 -3.27
C VAL A 408 25.37 1.39 -1.82
N GLU A 409 24.23 0.87 -1.37
CA GLU A 409 23.77 0.89 0.02
C GLU A 409 23.78 -0.51 0.62
N TRP A 410 24.17 -0.59 1.91
CA TRP A 410 24.21 -1.84 2.67
C TRP A 410 23.06 -1.89 3.68
N LEU A 411 22.29 -2.97 3.66
CA LEU A 411 21.09 -3.15 4.46
C LEU A 411 21.24 -4.43 5.32
N PRO A 412 22.00 -4.39 6.43
CA PRO A 412 22.10 -5.53 7.35
C PRO A 412 20.88 -5.62 8.25
N SER A 413 20.54 -6.85 8.68
CA SER A 413 19.59 -7.11 9.77
C SER A 413 19.94 -8.36 10.57
N ALA A 414 19.57 -8.33 11.84
CA ALA A 414 19.58 -9.47 12.72
C ALA A 414 18.24 -9.55 13.45
N ARG A 415 17.67 -10.75 13.55
CA ARG A 415 16.42 -11.02 14.27
C ARG A 415 16.62 -12.25 15.14
N LEU A 416 16.15 -12.17 16.37
CA LEU A 416 16.12 -13.28 17.31
C LEU A 416 14.68 -13.55 17.70
N SER A 417 14.21 -14.78 17.54
CA SER A 417 12.89 -15.20 18.01
C SER A 417 13.02 -16.28 19.08
N TRP A 418 12.16 -16.19 20.08
CA TRP A 418 12.05 -17.16 21.17
C TRP A 418 10.61 -17.62 21.30
N ARG A 419 10.37 -18.88 20.96
CA ARG A 419 9.10 -19.55 21.19
C ARG A 419 9.09 -20.13 22.61
N MET A 420 8.61 -19.31 23.57
CA MET A 420 8.54 -19.72 24.97
C MET A 420 7.57 -20.89 25.17
N SER A 421 6.49 -20.93 24.39
CA SER A 421 5.52 -22.02 24.31
C SER A 421 4.79 -22.00 22.96
N PRO A 422 3.96 -22.99 22.63
CA PRO A 422 3.12 -22.92 21.41
C PRO A 422 2.21 -21.68 21.34
N GLN A 423 1.90 -21.06 22.50
CA GLN A 423 1.02 -19.91 22.62
C GLN A 423 1.74 -18.57 22.76
N HIS A 424 3.04 -18.57 23.04
CA HIS A 424 3.78 -17.36 23.40
C HIS A 424 5.11 -17.27 22.67
N ALA A 425 5.27 -16.22 21.89
CA ALA A 425 6.51 -15.92 21.17
C ALA A 425 7.01 -14.50 21.48
N PHE A 426 8.31 -14.37 21.71
CA PHE A 426 9.02 -13.10 21.80
C PHE A 426 9.98 -12.96 20.63
N TRP A 427 10.26 -11.75 20.24
CA TRP A 427 11.27 -11.47 19.23
C TRP A 427 11.95 -10.13 19.47
N ALA A 428 13.19 -10.02 18.98
CA ALA A 428 13.95 -8.79 18.92
C ALA A 428 14.55 -8.63 17.52
N SER A 429 14.66 -7.42 17.04
CA SER A 429 15.31 -7.12 15.77
C SER A 429 16.20 -5.89 15.85
N ALA A 430 17.25 -5.89 15.03
CA ALA A 430 18.07 -4.72 14.74
C ALA A 430 18.36 -4.67 13.24
N ALA A 431 18.15 -3.51 12.61
CA ALA A 431 18.37 -3.36 11.16
C ALA A 431 18.77 -1.94 10.78
N ARG A 432 19.50 -1.82 9.68
CA ARG A 432 19.70 -0.58 8.93
C ARG A 432 18.86 -0.61 7.66
N THR A 433 18.06 0.42 7.43
CA THR A 433 17.26 0.62 6.23
C THR A 433 17.51 1.99 5.64
N VAL A 434 17.16 2.18 4.37
CA VAL A 434 17.54 3.36 3.61
C VAL A 434 16.40 3.78 2.67
N ARG A 435 16.12 5.08 2.62
CA ARG A 435 15.35 5.70 1.54
C ARG A 435 16.31 6.34 0.54
N ALA A 436 16.33 5.84 -0.68
CA ALA A 436 17.10 6.45 -1.76
C ALA A 436 16.44 7.76 -2.23
N PRO A 437 17.22 8.74 -2.73
CA PRO A 437 16.68 9.93 -3.35
C PRO A 437 15.78 9.60 -4.56
N ALA A 438 14.80 10.47 -4.78
CA ALA A 438 13.93 10.48 -5.94
C ALA A 438 14.30 11.62 -6.89
N ARG A 439 13.66 11.66 -8.05
CA ARG A 439 13.83 12.79 -8.99
C ARG A 439 13.44 14.13 -8.37
N LEU A 440 12.40 14.14 -7.54
CA LEU A 440 12.03 15.35 -6.79
C LEU A 440 13.17 15.85 -5.92
N ASP A 441 13.91 14.95 -5.28
CA ASP A 441 15.01 15.33 -4.38
C ASP A 441 16.24 15.86 -5.14
N ALA A 442 16.52 15.32 -6.34
CA ALA A 442 17.74 15.59 -7.09
C ALA A 442 17.55 16.52 -8.30
N ASP A 443 16.46 16.33 -9.06
CA ASP A 443 16.32 16.86 -10.42
C ASP A 443 15.27 17.97 -10.54
N ALA A 444 14.45 18.24 -9.50
CA ALA A 444 13.32 19.18 -9.59
C ALA A 444 13.76 20.65 -9.61
N TRP A 445 13.00 21.48 -10.35
CA TRP A 445 13.11 22.93 -10.41
C TRP A 445 11.72 23.55 -10.32
N VAL A 446 11.49 24.44 -9.33
CA VAL A 446 10.21 25.11 -9.05
C VAL A 446 10.43 26.61 -8.83
N PRO A 447 9.77 27.49 -9.62
CA PRO A 447 9.10 27.17 -10.88
C PRO A 447 10.09 26.58 -11.91
N GLY A 448 9.57 26.07 -13.02
CA GLY A 448 10.38 25.45 -14.07
C GLY A 448 11.25 26.44 -14.87
N GLN A 449 11.12 27.74 -14.62
CA GLN A 449 11.90 28.82 -15.20
C GLN A 449 12.27 29.85 -14.12
N PRO A 450 13.42 30.54 -14.25
CA PRO A 450 13.83 31.55 -13.27
C PRO A 450 12.84 32.73 -13.18
N PRO A 451 12.74 33.42 -12.00
CA PRO A 451 13.50 33.11 -10.79
C PRO A 451 13.02 31.86 -10.08
N PHE A 452 13.96 31.01 -9.65
CA PHE A 452 13.64 29.76 -8.94
C PHE A 452 13.29 30.03 -7.47
N ILE A 453 12.41 29.22 -6.92
CA ILE A 453 12.04 29.21 -5.49
C ILE A 453 12.66 27.98 -4.81
N LEU A 454 12.62 26.81 -5.50
CA LEU A 454 13.14 25.56 -4.99
C LEU A 454 13.76 24.74 -6.14
N ARG A 455 14.87 24.07 -5.85
CA ARG A 455 15.45 23.09 -6.76
C ARG A 455 15.86 21.81 -6.03
N GLY A 456 16.07 20.73 -6.79
CA GLY A 456 16.74 19.51 -6.34
C GLY A 456 18.16 19.78 -5.87
N GLY A 457 18.62 19.02 -4.88
CA GLY A 457 19.97 19.13 -4.36
C GLY A 457 20.97 18.37 -5.21
N PRO A 458 22.12 18.99 -5.60
CA PRO A 458 23.11 18.30 -6.41
C PRO A 458 23.86 17.19 -5.65
N GLU A 459 23.84 17.22 -4.32
CA GLU A 459 24.55 16.29 -3.44
C GLU A 459 23.62 15.56 -2.45
N VAL A 460 22.34 15.38 -2.85
CA VAL A 460 21.39 14.67 -1.98
C VAL A 460 21.88 13.25 -1.67
N ARG A 461 21.72 12.88 -0.41
CA ARG A 461 22.12 11.57 0.13
C ARG A 461 20.89 10.72 0.41
N SER A 462 21.12 9.42 0.58
CA SER A 462 20.11 8.52 1.11
C SER A 462 19.79 8.87 2.56
N GLU A 463 18.50 8.87 2.91
CA GLU A 463 18.06 8.94 4.32
C GLU A 463 18.26 7.57 4.96
N VAL A 464 18.85 7.52 6.12
CA VAL A 464 19.20 6.28 6.83
C VAL A 464 18.34 6.14 8.07
N ALA A 465 17.82 4.95 8.33
CA ALA A 465 17.18 4.58 9.59
C ALA A 465 17.88 3.37 10.21
N ARG A 466 18.21 3.48 11.49
CA ARG A 466 18.68 2.37 12.35
C ARG A 466 17.57 2.05 13.31
N VAL A 467 17.07 0.83 13.25
CA VAL A 467 15.85 0.41 13.94
C VAL A 467 16.17 -0.70 14.91
N ILE A 468 15.65 -0.60 16.12
CA ILE A 468 15.64 -1.67 17.14
C ILE A 468 14.19 -1.91 17.54
N GLU A 469 13.80 -3.17 17.65
CA GLU A 469 12.45 -3.58 18.03
C GLU A 469 12.48 -4.71 19.04
N LEU A 470 11.47 -4.72 19.90
CA LEU A 470 11.14 -5.81 20.80
C LEU A 470 9.65 -6.12 20.65
N GLY A 471 9.31 -7.35 20.40
CA GLY A 471 7.93 -7.76 20.20
C GLY A 471 7.54 -8.98 21.00
N TYR A 472 6.25 -9.06 21.30
CA TYR A 472 5.62 -10.18 21.95
C TYR A 472 4.31 -10.50 21.27
N ARG A 473 4.06 -11.78 21.04
CA ARG A 473 2.82 -12.29 20.49
C ARG A 473 2.29 -13.42 21.36
N GLY A 474 1.03 -13.33 21.72
CA GLY A 474 0.36 -14.31 22.58
C GLY A 474 -0.96 -14.77 22.03
N GLN A 475 -1.25 -16.07 22.19
CA GLN A 475 -2.53 -16.71 21.92
C GLN A 475 -2.87 -17.66 23.08
N PRO A 476 -3.19 -17.12 24.28
CA PRO A 476 -3.39 -17.93 25.48
C PRO A 476 -4.58 -18.89 25.37
N THR A 477 -5.53 -18.56 24.51
CA THR A 477 -6.69 -19.43 24.19
C THR A 477 -7.00 -19.39 22.70
N ALA A 478 -7.78 -20.33 22.20
CA ALA A 478 -8.27 -20.31 20.82
C ALA A 478 -9.15 -19.07 20.52
N ALA A 479 -9.67 -18.40 21.55
CA ALA A 479 -10.56 -17.25 21.41
C ALA A 479 -9.86 -15.89 21.61
N LEU A 480 -8.56 -15.83 21.91
CA LEU A 480 -7.85 -14.58 22.20
C LEU A 480 -6.45 -14.60 21.62
N SER A 481 -6.14 -13.62 20.76
CA SER A 481 -4.78 -13.37 20.27
C SER A 481 -4.43 -11.90 20.41
N TYR A 482 -3.15 -11.59 20.65
CA TYR A 482 -2.65 -10.22 20.71
C TYR A 482 -1.17 -10.14 20.37
N SER A 483 -0.77 -8.95 19.94
CA SER A 483 0.62 -8.60 19.59
C SER A 483 0.96 -7.23 20.16
N VAL A 484 2.15 -7.10 20.71
CA VAL A 484 2.69 -5.82 21.20
C VAL A 484 4.11 -5.68 20.69
N THR A 485 4.44 -4.51 20.15
CA THR A 485 5.79 -4.19 19.67
C THR A 485 6.23 -2.84 20.21
N LEU A 486 7.40 -2.79 20.80
CA LEU A 486 8.14 -1.58 21.14
C LEU A 486 9.17 -1.34 20.05
N PHE A 487 9.31 -0.10 19.60
CA PHE A 487 10.32 0.24 18.61
C PHE A 487 11.05 1.53 18.94
N HIS A 488 12.30 1.60 18.48
CA HIS A 488 13.13 2.79 18.49
C HIS A 488 13.86 2.89 17.16
N THR A 489 13.82 4.07 16.55
CA THR A 489 14.47 4.37 15.28
C THR A 489 15.27 5.65 15.38
N ASP A 490 16.57 5.58 15.06
CA ASP A 490 17.43 6.73 14.83
C ASP A 490 17.46 7.00 13.32
N TYR A 491 17.05 8.21 12.92
CA TYR A 491 17.11 8.69 11.54
C TYR A 491 18.29 9.62 11.35
N ASP A 492 18.96 9.48 10.20
CA ASP A 492 20.08 10.31 9.79
C ASP A 492 19.92 10.74 8.33
N HIS A 493 20.51 11.88 7.96
CA HIS A 493 20.43 12.45 6.62
C HIS A 493 18.99 12.68 6.12
N LEU A 494 18.05 13.04 7.02
CA LEU A 494 16.69 13.39 6.61
C LEU A 494 16.73 14.64 5.73
N ARG A 495 15.88 14.65 4.71
CA ARG A 495 15.79 15.73 3.73
C ARG A 495 15.43 17.06 4.37
N THR A 496 16.13 18.11 3.97
CA THR A 496 15.87 19.52 4.33
C THR A 496 15.70 20.37 3.07
N GLN A 497 15.23 21.60 3.26
CA GLN A 497 15.22 22.67 2.27
C GLN A 497 16.10 23.80 2.80
N GLU A 498 17.29 23.92 2.23
CA GLU A 498 18.29 24.88 2.67
C GLU A 498 18.38 26.04 1.67
N LEU A 499 18.71 27.22 2.17
CA LEU A 499 19.00 28.35 1.30
C LEU A 499 20.30 28.06 0.54
N ASP A 500 20.29 28.24 -0.78
CA ASP A 500 21.48 28.03 -1.59
C ASP A 500 22.61 29.03 -1.20
N PRO A 501 23.88 28.77 -1.51
CA PRO A 501 24.98 29.65 -1.10
C PRO A 501 24.88 31.10 -1.62
N SER A 502 24.13 31.33 -2.69
CA SER A 502 23.88 32.68 -3.22
C SER A 502 22.74 33.41 -2.49
N GLY A 503 21.94 32.70 -1.67
CA GLY A 503 20.76 33.23 -1.01
C GLY A 503 19.56 33.46 -1.94
N SER A 504 19.57 32.88 -3.15
CA SER A 504 18.60 33.19 -4.19
C SER A 504 17.39 32.27 -4.23
N TYR A 505 17.53 31.01 -3.80
CA TYR A 505 16.47 30.00 -3.79
C TYR A 505 16.74 28.91 -2.73
N LEU A 506 15.74 28.08 -2.46
CA LEU A 506 15.90 26.90 -1.63
C LEU A 506 16.41 25.72 -2.49
N GLN A 507 17.20 24.84 -1.88
CA GLN A 507 17.60 23.56 -2.48
C GLN A 507 17.40 22.42 -1.48
N PHE A 508 17.15 21.20 -2.00
CA PHE A 508 17.13 20.04 -1.13
C PHE A 508 18.54 19.65 -0.68
N ASP A 509 18.63 19.27 0.59
CA ASP A 509 19.84 18.78 1.25
C ASP A 509 19.43 17.72 2.32
N ASN A 510 20.38 17.25 3.12
CA ASN A 510 20.20 16.20 4.13
C ASN A 510 20.73 16.64 5.52
N LEU A 511 20.41 17.85 5.94
CA LEU A 511 20.92 18.47 7.17
C LEU A 511 19.95 18.32 8.37
N MET A 512 19.16 17.25 8.41
CA MET A 512 18.30 16.92 9.54
C MET A 512 18.52 15.48 10.01
N GLU A 513 18.37 15.27 11.30
CA GLU A 513 18.37 13.96 11.95
C GLU A 513 17.22 13.87 12.94
N GLY A 514 16.91 12.68 13.44
CA GLY A 514 15.82 12.56 14.39
C GLY A 514 15.69 11.17 15.00
N ARG A 515 14.73 11.08 15.92
CA ARG A 515 14.38 9.83 16.59
C ARG A 515 12.88 9.64 16.61
N ALA A 516 12.47 8.40 16.47
CA ALA A 516 11.10 7.97 16.70
C ALA A 516 11.09 6.77 17.64
N SER A 517 10.23 6.81 18.66
CA SER A 517 10.00 5.69 19.56
C SER A 517 8.51 5.52 19.76
N GLY A 518 8.08 4.30 19.99
CA GLY A 518 6.66 4.06 20.19
C GLY A 518 6.32 2.63 20.56
N ILE A 519 5.01 2.43 20.64
CA ILE A 519 4.38 1.14 20.91
C ILE A 519 3.27 0.92 19.89
N GLU A 520 3.19 -0.28 19.38
CA GLU A 520 2.10 -0.79 18.55
C GLU A 520 1.51 -2.00 19.25
N ALA A 521 0.20 -2.00 19.49
CA ALA A 521 -0.50 -3.09 20.13
C ALA A 521 -1.82 -3.36 19.43
N TRP A 522 -2.13 -4.62 19.18
CA TRP A 522 -3.44 -5.04 18.66
C TRP A 522 -3.79 -6.45 19.13
N GLY A 523 -5.06 -6.75 19.07
CA GLY A 523 -5.56 -8.07 19.43
C GLY A 523 -6.97 -8.31 18.93
N SER A 524 -7.34 -9.58 18.94
CA SER A 524 -8.68 -10.05 18.62
C SER A 524 -9.17 -11.00 19.70
N TRP A 525 -10.43 -10.82 20.10
CA TRP A 525 -11.11 -11.63 21.08
C TRP A 525 -12.48 -12.07 20.56
N GLN A 526 -12.76 -13.36 20.68
CA GLN A 526 -14.03 -13.97 20.28
C GLN A 526 -14.78 -14.48 21.54
N PRO A 527 -15.51 -13.60 22.26
CA PRO A 527 -16.21 -13.98 23.47
C PRO A 527 -17.32 -15.01 23.24
N MET A 528 -17.85 -15.06 22.01
CA MET A 528 -18.88 -15.99 21.56
C MET A 528 -18.59 -16.43 20.12
N PRO A 529 -19.03 -17.61 19.66
CA PRO A 529 -18.75 -18.09 18.29
C PRO A 529 -19.18 -17.12 17.17
N ARG A 530 -20.19 -16.29 17.42
CA ARG A 530 -20.75 -15.33 16.46
C ARG A 530 -20.29 -13.88 16.68
N TRP A 531 -19.41 -13.62 17.64
CA TRP A 531 -18.98 -12.26 17.97
C TRP A 531 -17.48 -12.14 18.10
N ARG A 532 -16.89 -11.34 17.23
CA ARG A 532 -15.46 -11.01 17.26
C ARG A 532 -15.25 -9.53 17.57
N LEU A 533 -14.40 -9.25 18.53
CA LEU A 533 -13.91 -7.92 18.89
C LEU A 533 -12.45 -7.83 18.49
N SER A 534 -12.08 -6.76 17.79
CA SER A 534 -10.69 -6.47 17.45
C SER A 534 -10.35 -5.06 17.90
N ALA A 535 -9.22 -4.90 18.60
CA ALA A 535 -8.76 -3.61 19.08
C ALA A 535 -7.32 -3.39 18.62
N GLY A 536 -6.98 -2.14 18.36
CA GLY A 536 -5.62 -1.73 18.07
C GLY A 536 -5.31 -0.36 18.63
N TRP A 537 -4.07 -0.15 19.02
CA TRP A 537 -3.59 1.10 19.56
C TRP A 537 -2.13 1.31 19.20
N THR A 538 -1.80 2.54 18.79
CA THR A 538 -0.42 2.95 18.57
C THR A 538 -0.14 4.25 19.30
N ALA A 539 1.07 4.37 19.83
CA ALA A 539 1.59 5.63 20.36
C ALA A 539 2.97 5.90 19.76
N LEU A 540 3.19 7.16 19.38
CA LEU A 540 4.38 7.61 18.66
C LEU A 540 4.93 8.88 19.31
N HIS A 541 6.21 8.88 19.58
CA HIS A 541 6.97 10.05 19.99
C HIS A 541 8.09 10.30 19.00
N GLN A 542 8.13 11.50 18.40
CA GLN A 542 9.14 11.90 17.43
C GLN A 542 9.87 13.17 17.88
N ARG A 543 11.18 13.20 17.65
CA ARG A 543 12.02 14.39 17.79
C ARG A 543 12.88 14.53 16.56
N LEU A 544 12.84 15.72 15.93
CA LEU A 544 13.70 16.10 14.83
C LEU A 544 14.57 17.27 15.25
N GLN A 545 15.81 17.30 14.75
CA GLN A 545 16.75 18.39 14.96
C GLN A 545 17.58 18.63 13.70
N LEU A 546 17.95 19.88 13.47
CA LEU A 546 18.87 20.23 12.40
C LEU A 546 20.30 19.89 12.81
N LYS A 547 21.09 19.45 11.86
CA LYS A 547 22.54 19.31 11.98
C LYS A 547 23.21 20.71 11.94
N PRO A 548 24.47 20.83 12.38
CA PRO A 548 25.22 22.06 12.20
C PRO A 548 25.21 22.54 10.75
N GLY A 549 24.87 23.81 10.55
CA GLY A 549 24.73 24.42 9.23
C GLY A 549 23.34 24.32 8.59
N GLY A 550 22.43 23.50 9.12
CA GLY A 550 21.06 23.41 8.63
C GLY A 550 20.18 24.58 9.08
N ASN A 551 19.28 25.04 8.21
CA ASN A 551 18.38 26.18 8.43
C ASN A 551 16.91 25.87 8.22
N ASP A 552 16.53 24.64 7.85
CA ASP A 552 15.16 24.22 7.54
C ASP A 552 14.29 24.07 8.82
N VAL A 553 13.96 25.19 9.44
CA VAL A 553 13.03 25.20 10.60
C VAL A 553 11.61 24.71 10.23
N ALA A 554 11.23 24.76 8.95
CA ALA A 554 9.96 24.27 8.48
C ALA A 554 9.94 22.72 8.44
N GLY A 555 11.06 22.09 8.13
CA GLY A 555 11.23 20.64 8.14
C GLY A 555 11.07 20.03 9.53
N LEU A 556 11.46 20.73 10.59
CA LEU A 556 11.26 20.29 11.97
C LEU A 556 9.78 20.07 12.32
N ARG A 557 8.85 20.74 11.63
CA ARG A 557 7.41 20.55 11.82
C ARG A 557 6.91 19.23 11.29
N ALA A 558 7.69 18.51 10.47
CA ALA A 558 7.32 17.21 9.93
C ALA A 558 6.99 16.20 11.03
N ALA A 559 7.71 16.22 12.17
CA ALA A 559 7.42 15.38 13.34
C ALA A 559 6.01 15.58 13.94
N ARG A 560 5.34 16.67 13.60
CA ARG A 560 3.99 17.02 14.10
C ARG A 560 2.89 16.84 13.06
N ARG A 561 3.18 16.16 11.96
CA ARG A 561 2.22 15.83 10.91
C ARG A 561 1.60 14.44 11.07
N ASP A 562 2.23 13.59 11.87
CA ASP A 562 1.67 12.32 12.28
C ASP A 562 0.98 12.48 13.65
N PRO A 563 -0.12 11.76 13.92
CA PRO A 563 -0.75 11.77 15.23
C PRO A 563 0.16 11.09 16.26
N SER A 564 0.20 11.65 17.48
CA SER A 564 0.96 11.04 18.59
C SER A 564 0.37 9.70 19.05
N HIS A 565 -0.89 9.44 18.75
CA HIS A 565 -1.58 8.18 19.05
C HIS A 565 -2.76 7.95 18.12
N THR A 566 -3.04 6.67 17.85
CA THR A 566 -4.28 6.22 17.20
C THR A 566 -4.86 5.04 17.97
N ALA A 567 -6.18 4.90 17.96
CA ALA A 567 -6.87 3.75 18.53
C ALA A 567 -8.02 3.31 17.62
N GLN A 568 -8.25 2.02 17.57
CA GLN A 568 -9.33 1.42 16.79
C GLN A 568 -10.00 0.31 17.61
N LEU A 569 -11.33 0.27 17.57
CA LEU A 569 -12.12 -0.84 18.10
C LEU A 569 -13.11 -1.27 17.02
N ARG A 570 -13.13 -2.56 16.73
CA ARG A 570 -14.03 -3.16 15.76
C ARG A 570 -14.83 -4.28 16.40
N SER A 571 -16.14 -4.26 16.19
CA SER A 571 -17.07 -5.29 16.62
C SER A 571 -17.71 -5.92 15.38
N SER A 572 -17.55 -7.22 15.19
CA SER A 572 -18.13 -8.00 14.11
C SER A 572 -19.03 -9.07 14.69
N TYR A 573 -20.34 -8.95 14.46
CA TYR A 573 -21.35 -9.83 15.04
C TYR A 573 -22.21 -10.49 13.94
N ASN A 574 -22.27 -11.82 13.95
CA ASN A 574 -23.17 -12.60 13.11
C ASN A 574 -24.49 -12.80 13.86
N ILE A 575 -25.54 -12.08 13.44
CA ILE A 575 -26.88 -12.21 14.01
C ILE A 575 -27.38 -13.65 13.82
N ASP A 576 -27.21 -14.12 12.60
CA ASP A 576 -27.43 -15.51 12.17
C ASP A 576 -26.51 -15.84 10.97
N ASP A 577 -26.75 -16.94 10.30
CA ASP A 577 -25.95 -17.41 9.17
C ASP A 577 -26.11 -16.53 7.90
N ALA A 578 -27.15 -15.69 7.86
CA ALA A 578 -27.45 -14.82 6.72
C ALA A 578 -27.23 -13.33 7.01
N ARG A 579 -27.23 -12.91 8.29
CA ARG A 579 -27.20 -11.48 8.66
C ARG A 579 -26.05 -11.18 9.61
N GLU A 580 -25.37 -10.10 9.33
CA GLU A 580 -24.19 -9.66 10.07
C GLU A 580 -24.22 -8.14 10.31
N ILE A 581 -23.64 -7.68 11.40
CA ILE A 581 -23.47 -6.28 11.73
C ILE A 581 -22.04 -6.03 12.17
N ASP A 582 -21.45 -4.96 11.63
CA ASP A 582 -20.10 -4.52 11.92
C ASP A 582 -20.13 -3.06 12.39
N VAL A 583 -19.37 -2.77 13.43
CA VAL A 583 -19.21 -1.40 13.94
C VAL A 583 -17.73 -1.15 14.17
N THR A 584 -17.22 -0.02 13.66
CA THR A 584 -15.83 0.40 13.84
C THR A 584 -15.79 1.80 14.44
N VAL A 585 -15.02 1.95 15.52
CA VAL A 585 -14.70 3.25 16.12
C VAL A 585 -13.21 3.48 15.95
N ARG A 586 -12.84 4.62 15.36
CA ARG A 586 -11.44 5.05 15.20
C ARG A 586 -11.22 6.37 15.90
N ARG A 587 -10.18 6.45 16.74
CA ARG A 587 -9.72 7.68 17.37
C ARG A 587 -8.35 8.04 16.82
N VAL A 588 -8.19 9.26 16.34
CA VAL A 588 -6.92 9.80 15.84
C VAL A 588 -6.56 11.05 16.65
N GLY A 589 -5.33 11.11 17.14
CA GLY A 589 -4.78 12.25 17.84
C GLY A 589 -4.64 13.49 16.94
N GLU A 590 -4.44 14.64 17.53
CA GLU A 590 -4.24 15.87 16.78
C GLU A 590 -2.95 15.83 15.94
N MET A 591 -2.96 16.55 14.83
CA MET A 591 -1.81 16.76 13.95
C MET A 591 -1.57 18.27 13.79
N PRO A 592 -0.83 18.89 14.74
CA PRO A 592 -0.74 20.34 14.81
C PRO A 592 -0.11 21.00 13.58
N ALA A 593 0.85 20.34 12.93
CA ALA A 593 1.49 20.89 11.73
C ALA A 593 0.58 20.85 10.50
N SER A 594 -0.38 19.94 10.45
CA SER A 594 -1.45 19.87 9.44
C SER A 594 -2.70 20.63 9.86
N ARG A 595 -2.72 21.24 11.05
CA ARG A 595 -3.87 21.95 11.65
C ARG A 595 -5.14 21.09 11.69
N VAL A 596 -4.99 19.80 11.97
CA VAL A 596 -6.08 18.85 12.10
C VAL A 596 -6.29 18.56 13.57
N ALA A 597 -7.48 18.85 14.08
CA ALA A 597 -7.88 18.52 15.44
C ALA A 597 -8.03 17.00 15.60
N SER A 598 -7.88 16.53 16.84
CA SER A 598 -8.17 15.13 17.12
C SER A 598 -9.64 14.80 16.82
N TYR A 599 -9.89 13.64 16.21
CA TYR A 599 -11.25 13.22 15.83
C TYR A 599 -11.53 11.78 16.20
N THR A 600 -12.81 11.46 16.27
CA THR A 600 -13.32 10.09 16.37
C THR A 600 -14.25 9.83 15.20
N ALA A 601 -14.04 8.77 14.47
CA ALA A 601 -14.92 8.32 13.39
C ALA A 601 -15.67 7.07 13.83
N LEU A 602 -16.98 7.04 13.55
CA LEU A 602 -17.87 5.90 13.78
C LEU A 602 -18.39 5.41 12.43
N ASP A 603 -18.07 4.18 12.09
CA ASP A 603 -18.54 3.50 10.90
C ASP A 603 -19.38 2.27 11.29
N ALA A 604 -20.40 1.96 10.51
CA ALA A 604 -21.24 0.78 10.73
C ALA A 604 -21.65 0.14 9.40
N ARG A 605 -21.85 -1.17 9.42
CA ARG A 605 -22.35 -1.92 8.27
C ARG A 605 -23.34 -2.98 8.74
N PHE A 606 -24.41 -3.15 7.97
CA PHE A 606 -25.31 -4.29 8.04
C PHE A 606 -25.21 -5.08 6.74
N GLY A 607 -24.90 -6.37 6.82
CA GLY A 607 -24.83 -7.28 5.69
C GLY A 607 -25.95 -8.32 5.75
N TRP A 608 -26.48 -8.67 4.58
CA TRP A 608 -27.52 -9.67 4.44
C TRP A 608 -27.29 -10.55 3.22
N ARG A 609 -27.08 -11.84 3.44
CA ARG A 609 -27.09 -12.88 2.40
C ARG A 609 -28.53 -13.23 2.08
N VAL A 610 -29.10 -12.58 1.06
CA VAL A 610 -30.51 -12.71 0.66
C VAL A 610 -30.83 -14.14 0.21
N ARG A 611 -29.88 -14.74 -0.52
CA ARG A 611 -29.87 -16.13 -0.97
C ARG A 611 -28.44 -16.56 -1.32
N PRO A 612 -28.16 -17.85 -1.52
CA PRO A 612 -26.86 -18.28 -2.02
C PRO A 612 -26.44 -17.47 -3.27
N GLY A 613 -25.22 -16.96 -3.26
CA GLY A 613 -24.67 -16.12 -4.32
C GLY A 613 -25.15 -14.66 -4.34
N LEU A 614 -26.18 -14.25 -3.57
CA LEU A 614 -26.67 -12.86 -3.59
C LEU A 614 -26.59 -12.24 -2.20
N ALA A 615 -25.76 -11.20 -2.06
CA ALA A 615 -25.61 -10.43 -0.83
C ALA A 615 -25.92 -8.95 -1.03
N LEU A 616 -26.58 -8.36 -0.05
CA LEU A 616 -26.87 -6.93 0.06
C LEU A 616 -26.18 -6.40 1.32
N SER A 617 -25.63 -5.19 1.28
CA SER A 617 -25.18 -4.51 2.48
C SER A 617 -25.50 -3.03 2.44
N VAL A 618 -25.81 -2.48 3.63
CA VAL A 618 -25.92 -1.05 3.87
C VAL A 618 -24.73 -0.67 4.76
N PHE A 619 -24.04 0.39 4.41
CA PHE A 619 -22.89 0.89 5.18
C PHE A 619 -23.04 2.38 5.47
N GLY A 620 -22.47 2.81 6.57
CA GLY A 620 -22.36 4.21 6.96
C GLY A 620 -20.96 4.51 7.45
N GLU A 621 -20.40 5.60 6.97
CA GLU A 621 -19.09 6.12 7.35
C GLU A 621 -19.29 7.47 8.05
N ASN A 622 -18.43 7.77 9.04
CA ASN A 622 -18.44 9.04 9.80
C ASN A 622 -19.82 9.37 10.41
N LEU A 623 -20.54 8.37 10.91
CA LEU A 623 -21.93 8.49 11.38
C LEU A 623 -22.10 9.50 12.52
N ASN A 624 -21.04 9.78 13.27
CA ASN A 624 -21.02 10.74 14.37
C ASN A 624 -20.72 12.19 13.94
N GLY A 625 -20.43 12.45 12.67
CA GLY A 625 -20.20 13.80 12.10
C GLY A 625 -18.97 13.90 11.22
N GLY A 626 -18.93 14.95 10.40
CA GLY A 626 -17.83 15.23 9.49
C GLY A 626 -16.54 15.67 10.19
N HIS A 627 -15.39 15.34 9.61
CA HIS A 627 -14.07 15.78 10.11
C HIS A 627 -13.08 15.88 8.95
N ALA A 628 -11.99 16.64 9.17
CA ALA A 628 -10.82 16.65 8.30
C ALA A 628 -9.81 15.61 8.80
N GLU A 629 -9.10 14.96 7.88
CA GLU A 629 -8.07 13.96 8.21
C GLU A 629 -6.65 14.44 7.88
N PHE A 630 -6.53 15.39 6.96
CA PHE A 630 -5.26 15.99 6.57
C PHE A 630 -5.46 17.44 6.13
N GLY A 631 -4.52 18.31 6.45
CA GLY A 631 -4.53 19.70 6.00
C GLY A 631 -3.44 19.94 4.96
N SER A 632 -3.83 20.47 3.80
CA SER A 632 -2.90 21.00 2.81
C SER A 632 -2.55 22.47 3.11
N SER A 633 -1.71 23.08 2.30
CA SER A 633 -1.37 24.52 2.44
C SER A 633 -2.53 25.43 2.03
N THR A 634 -3.44 24.96 1.17
CA THR A 634 -4.46 25.78 0.50
C THR A 634 -5.89 25.38 0.85
N TYR A 635 -6.15 24.15 1.27
CA TYR A 635 -7.50 23.68 1.61
C TYR A 635 -7.47 22.55 2.65
N TRP A 636 -8.62 22.32 3.31
CA TRP A 636 -8.90 21.15 4.14
C TRP A 636 -10.17 20.50 3.64
N ALA A 637 -10.08 19.26 3.17
CA ALA A 637 -11.23 18.45 2.85
C ALA A 637 -11.93 18.01 4.14
N GLN A 638 -13.24 18.10 4.16
CA GLN A 638 -14.11 17.61 5.23
C GLN A 638 -14.88 16.38 4.73
N PHE A 639 -14.76 15.29 5.44
CA PHE A 639 -15.43 14.04 5.09
C PHE A 639 -16.67 13.88 5.96
N GLU A 640 -17.81 14.14 5.35
CA GLU A 640 -19.12 14.13 5.98
C GLU A 640 -19.65 12.70 6.17
N ARG A 641 -20.83 12.59 6.80
CA ARG A 641 -21.57 11.32 6.88
C ARG A 641 -21.86 10.79 5.48
N ARG A 642 -21.48 9.55 5.28
CA ARG A 642 -21.73 8.86 4.03
C ARG A 642 -22.51 7.59 4.31
N VAL A 643 -23.66 7.40 3.64
CA VAL A 643 -24.46 6.19 3.72
C VAL A 643 -24.61 5.62 2.31
N GLY A 644 -24.37 4.33 2.17
CA GLY A 644 -24.41 3.67 0.89
C GLY A 644 -24.94 2.25 0.95
N VAL A 645 -25.21 1.71 -0.23
CA VAL A 645 -25.68 0.34 -0.45
C VAL A 645 -24.73 -0.36 -1.40
N ARG A 646 -24.44 -1.64 -1.15
CA ARG A 646 -23.68 -2.53 -2.03
C ARG A 646 -24.48 -3.81 -2.27
N LEU A 647 -24.57 -4.19 -3.54
CA LEU A 647 -25.08 -5.47 -4.00
C LEU A 647 -23.91 -6.30 -4.55
N ARG A 648 -23.83 -7.58 -4.16
CA ARG A 648 -22.90 -8.55 -4.76
C ARG A 648 -23.68 -9.78 -5.18
N TRP A 649 -23.42 -10.22 -6.42
CA TRP A 649 -24.01 -11.42 -6.99
C TRP A 649 -22.91 -12.30 -7.60
N ASP A 650 -22.73 -13.49 -7.03
CA ASP A 650 -21.84 -14.54 -7.51
C ASP A 650 -22.71 -15.63 -8.19
N TYR A 651 -22.32 -16.08 -9.42
CA TYR A 651 -23.12 -17.00 -10.26
C TYR A 651 -22.24 -17.96 -11.05
#